data_070643f4f9f4bf502c93d7cb94cd3d7f
#
_entry.id   070643f4f9f4bf502c93d7cb94cd3d7f
#
_cell.length_a   1.000
_cell.length_b   1.000
_cell.length_c   1.000
_cell.angle_alpha   90.00
_cell.angle_beta   90.00
_cell.angle_gamma   90.00
#
_symmetry.space_group_name_H-M   'P 1'
#
loop_
_entity.id
_entity.type
_entity.pdbx_description
1 polymer ?
#
loop_
_entity_poly.entity_id
_entity_poly.type
_entity_poly.pdbx_seq_one_letter_code
_entity_poly.pdbx_strand_id
1 'polypeptide(L)'
;MNSNPTFSFFRHPIQNLNPCATWTLEDAWRYITGSEAAEATKQLRSLTNKDEQRKFKSTHFDYVTFSGTFKKRGKGQIIHHSGLICLDFDNVADVEALFKHLLQDKCFMTRLLFRSPSGSGLKWVIQINCSDSEDHEEYFESLLEYCTQTYGITPDQQCRDIGRACFLPHDPDAYLGRIPQPNKTKKKSSDKKTYSSDKLDDVERLTQAIESKRIDITADYGRWRNIGFALSSALGENGRDYFHRLSQFYPHYSEKETDSQYDKCIRAKGSGITLASLFQYAKEDAGIIISPIYANGGMTELAEQAMNAEETTQTFWRQVRKKLPHIIEEIAACANSAEDADILILGTIVTLSSCLPNIYGIYGDRVVYPNLFLFVTAPASAGKGRLTLCRKLVQPIQDELQPKKLIIPANSSATMVYQILAENDGQGLMFETEGDTLANVFASDYGNYSDGFRKAFHHEPISYMRRKGNEQVELLQPKLSTVLSGTPRQIASLIPDTENGLFSRFIFYYVDFKLTWLNVFASSNETSIDEVFDSIGSRILDLYQNLNNTEVRFSLTSRQKEAFNNYFQNVQLHYHNKLGDDFIASVRRMGLITYRIAMVLSVIRMIDEDDFPALLYCHDGDFECAIIISRTLLQHTERVYIELSNHDLCRPAGQGQNRRSQLLELLPDEFGTSTAQELAAKLNIPRRTVERYLAEWNKEGTLTKVAFGQYSKNNLTDN
;
A
#
# COMPACT_ATOMS: atom_id res chain seq x y z
N MET A 1 21.56 -4.56 8.73
CA MET A 1 22.63 -4.36 9.73
C MET A 1 22.56 -5.47 10.77
N ASN A 2 23.45 -6.48 10.68
CA ASN A 2 23.52 -7.60 11.66
C ASN A 2 24.50 -7.26 12.79
N SER A 3 24.32 -6.12 13.46
CA SER A 3 25.00 -5.90 14.73
C SER A 3 24.14 -6.50 15.85
N ASN A 4 24.73 -7.30 16.73
CA ASN A 4 24.03 -7.74 17.94
C ASN A 4 23.44 -6.53 18.65
N PRO A 5 22.16 -6.58 19.08
CA PRO A 5 21.53 -5.51 19.84
C PRO A 5 22.38 -5.11 21.03
N THR A 6 22.64 -3.83 21.19
CA THR A 6 23.43 -3.30 22.31
C THR A 6 22.62 -2.30 23.13
N PHE A 7 22.82 -2.30 24.44
CA PHE A 7 22.09 -1.46 25.38
C PHE A 7 22.97 -1.07 26.57
N SER A 8 22.52 -0.07 27.35
CA SER A 8 23.28 0.43 28.49
C SER A 8 23.11 -0.42 29.74
N PHE A 9 24.23 -0.69 30.42
CA PHE A 9 24.31 -1.34 31.71
C PHE A 9 24.67 -0.35 32.82
N PHE A 10 24.03 -0.49 33.99
CA PHE A 10 24.17 0.42 35.12
C PHE A 10 24.39 -0.37 36.42
N ARG A 11 25.32 0.08 37.25
CA ARG A 11 25.51 -0.42 38.60
C ARG A 11 24.49 0.20 39.55
N HIS A 12 24.06 -0.58 40.53
CA HIS A 12 23.25 -0.08 41.63
C HIS A 12 23.96 1.07 42.42
N PRO A 13 23.20 1.94 43.10
CA PRO A 13 21.76 2.01 43.22
C PRO A 13 21.07 2.61 41.98
N ILE A 14 19.75 2.51 41.87
CA ILE A 14 18.96 2.99 40.69
C ILE A 14 19.14 4.48 40.40
N GLN A 15 19.58 5.29 41.41
CA GLN A 15 19.90 6.71 41.27
C GLN A 15 21.17 6.94 40.43
N ASN A 16 21.97 5.92 40.22
CA ASN A 16 23.13 6.01 39.33
C ASN A 16 22.65 5.99 37.88
N LEU A 17 22.48 7.16 37.29
CA LEU A 17 21.91 7.32 35.94
C LEU A 17 22.95 7.26 34.82
N ASN A 18 24.23 7.18 35.14
CA ASN A 18 25.32 7.10 34.15
C ASN A 18 25.61 5.63 33.81
N PRO A 19 25.60 5.24 32.52
CA PRO A 19 25.93 3.88 32.15
C PRO A 19 27.38 3.56 32.44
N CYS A 20 27.65 2.33 32.94
CA CYS A 20 28.99 1.83 33.22
C CYS A 20 29.58 1.07 32.04
N ALA A 21 28.73 0.48 31.21
CA ALA A 21 29.12 -0.31 30.05
C ALA A 21 28.00 -0.38 29.01
N THR A 22 28.36 -0.77 27.79
CA THR A 22 27.44 -1.19 26.74
C THR A 22 27.48 -2.71 26.67
N TRP A 23 26.33 -3.34 26.82
CA TRP A 23 26.14 -4.79 26.89
C TRP A 23 25.36 -5.32 25.70
N THR A 24 25.52 -6.61 25.42
CA THR A 24 24.73 -7.42 24.52
C THR A 24 23.75 -8.30 25.29
N LEU A 25 22.81 -8.97 24.62
CA LEU A 25 21.92 -9.94 25.25
C LEU A 25 22.69 -11.10 25.89
N GLU A 26 23.82 -11.50 25.34
CA GLU A 26 24.66 -12.56 25.88
C GLU A 26 25.31 -12.13 27.20
N ASP A 27 25.75 -10.87 27.31
CA ASP A 27 26.32 -10.33 28.55
C ASP A 27 25.25 -10.29 29.66
N ALA A 28 24.03 -9.84 29.36
CA ALA A 28 22.92 -9.84 30.30
C ALA A 28 22.52 -11.26 30.73
N TRP A 29 22.47 -12.20 29.79
CA TRP A 29 22.16 -13.59 30.09
C TRP A 29 23.22 -14.24 30.97
N ARG A 30 24.51 -14.03 30.70
CA ARG A 30 25.63 -14.53 31.54
C ARG A 30 25.53 -13.97 32.96
N TYR A 31 25.21 -12.70 33.09
CA TYR A 31 25.01 -12.08 34.41
C TYR A 31 23.85 -12.69 35.15
N ILE A 32 22.70 -12.86 34.49
CA ILE A 32 21.48 -13.41 35.10
C ILE A 32 21.67 -14.88 35.50
N THR A 33 22.34 -15.69 34.70
CA THR A 33 22.61 -17.11 35.01
C THR A 33 23.83 -17.30 35.90
N GLY A 34 24.67 -16.28 36.06
CA GLY A 34 25.85 -16.27 36.92
C GLY A 34 25.52 -16.08 38.38
N SER A 35 26.55 -16.04 39.24
CA SER A 35 26.39 -15.93 40.67
C SER A 35 26.35 -14.49 41.20
N GLU A 36 26.56 -13.47 40.33
CA GLU A 36 26.71 -12.08 40.76
C GLU A 36 25.51 -11.53 41.53
N ALA A 37 24.29 -11.84 41.12
CA ALA A 37 23.06 -11.38 41.74
C ALA A 37 22.42 -12.46 42.70
N ALA A 38 23.08 -13.61 42.88
CA ALA A 38 22.49 -14.75 43.59
C ALA A 38 22.11 -14.43 45.06
N GLU A 39 23.03 -13.84 45.81
CA GLU A 39 22.79 -13.50 47.21
C GLU A 39 21.73 -12.38 47.34
N ALA A 40 21.81 -11.34 46.56
CA ALA A 40 20.81 -10.27 46.55
C ALA A 40 19.42 -10.78 46.16
N THR A 41 19.32 -11.72 45.21
CA THR A 41 18.05 -12.33 44.78
C THR A 41 17.46 -13.19 45.93
N LYS A 42 18.29 -13.96 46.60
CA LYS A 42 17.87 -14.79 47.77
C LYS A 42 17.37 -13.92 48.90
N GLN A 43 18.09 -12.87 49.25
CA GLN A 43 17.70 -11.92 50.30
C GLN A 43 16.39 -11.22 49.95
N LEU A 44 16.24 -10.71 48.72
CA LEU A 44 15.00 -10.08 48.29
C LEU A 44 13.79 -11.01 48.42
N ARG A 45 13.95 -12.28 48.02
CA ARG A 45 12.85 -13.26 48.06
C ARG A 45 12.50 -13.70 49.49
N SER A 46 13.37 -13.46 50.49
CA SER A 46 13.06 -13.69 51.89
C SER A 46 12.27 -12.57 52.59
N LEU A 47 12.22 -11.37 51.94
CA LEU A 47 11.45 -10.24 52.44
C LEU A 47 9.96 -10.42 52.19
N THR A 48 9.13 -10.19 53.19
CA THR A 48 7.65 -10.33 53.07
C THR A 48 6.96 -8.98 52.81
N ASN A 49 7.58 -7.88 53.23
CA ASN A 49 7.03 -6.55 53.07
C ASN A 49 7.34 -5.98 51.64
N LYS A 50 6.31 -5.59 50.89
CA LYS A 50 6.45 -5.07 49.51
C LYS A 50 7.25 -3.77 49.42
N ASP A 51 7.16 -2.88 50.42
CA ASP A 51 7.90 -1.62 50.43
C ASP A 51 9.40 -1.85 50.69
N GLU A 52 9.71 -2.78 51.58
CA GLU A 52 11.09 -3.22 51.80
C GLU A 52 11.69 -3.90 50.58
N GLN A 53 10.94 -4.77 49.89
CA GLN A 53 11.35 -5.39 48.66
C GLN A 53 11.63 -4.34 47.59
N ARG A 54 10.78 -3.31 47.45
CA ARG A 54 10.95 -2.21 46.47
C ARG A 54 12.22 -1.41 46.79
N LYS A 55 12.43 -1.03 48.04
CA LYS A 55 13.62 -0.33 48.49
C LYS A 55 14.88 -1.17 48.29
N PHE A 56 14.84 -2.44 48.64
CA PHE A 56 15.95 -3.37 48.45
C PHE A 56 16.33 -3.51 46.95
N LYS A 57 15.35 -3.72 46.04
CA LYS A 57 15.60 -3.79 44.61
C LYS A 57 16.33 -2.54 44.11
N SER A 58 15.88 -1.36 44.50
CA SER A 58 16.44 -0.10 44.03
C SER A 58 17.87 0.19 44.47
N THR A 59 18.32 -0.47 45.55
CA THR A 59 19.61 -0.23 46.19
C THR A 59 20.66 -1.33 45.93
N HIS A 60 20.23 -2.56 45.61
CA HIS A 60 21.13 -3.73 45.56
C HIS A 60 21.17 -4.44 44.22
N PHE A 61 20.32 -4.09 43.26
CA PHE A 61 20.33 -4.73 41.93
C PHE A 61 20.90 -3.82 40.85
N ASP A 62 21.83 -4.35 40.10
CA ASP A 62 22.25 -3.78 38.85
C ASP A 62 21.11 -3.85 37.83
N TYR A 63 21.15 -3.00 36.80
CA TYR A 63 20.05 -2.91 35.83
C TYR A 63 20.53 -2.52 34.45
N VAL A 64 19.70 -2.77 33.46
CA VAL A 64 19.91 -2.39 32.05
C VAL A 64 18.72 -1.60 31.51
N THR A 65 18.93 -0.94 30.38
CA THR A 65 17.88 -0.36 29.54
C THR A 65 17.86 -1.11 28.20
N PHE A 66 17.09 -2.20 28.08
CA PHE A 66 17.08 -3.06 26.90
C PHE A 66 16.76 -2.31 25.60
N SER A 67 15.99 -1.23 25.67
CA SER A 67 15.61 -0.40 24.54
C SER A 67 16.76 0.28 23.79
N GLY A 68 17.93 0.47 24.43
CA GLY A 68 19.06 1.07 23.74
C GLY A 68 20.20 1.56 24.61
N THR A 69 21.13 2.26 23.98
CA THR A 69 22.27 2.90 24.63
C THR A 69 21.95 4.37 24.94
N PHE A 70 22.35 4.82 26.13
CA PHE A 70 22.04 6.15 26.65
C PHE A 70 23.31 6.90 27.05
N LYS A 71 23.32 8.21 26.85
CA LYS A 71 24.34 9.10 27.41
C LYS A 71 24.18 9.18 28.94
N LYS A 72 22.94 9.30 29.39
CA LYS A 72 22.46 9.27 30.76
C LYS A 72 21.05 8.70 30.72
N ARG A 73 20.66 7.83 31.66
CA ARG A 73 19.29 7.30 31.69
C ARG A 73 18.27 8.42 31.86
N GLY A 74 17.33 8.57 30.93
CA GLY A 74 16.25 9.53 30.97
C GLY A 74 15.71 9.85 29.58
N LYS A 75 14.52 10.43 29.52
CA LYS A 75 13.84 10.80 28.28
C LYS A 75 14.69 11.77 27.46
N GLY A 76 14.85 11.51 26.18
CA GLY A 76 15.66 12.34 25.28
C GLY A 76 17.19 12.16 25.38
N GLN A 77 17.69 11.19 26.16
CA GLN A 77 19.13 10.92 26.32
C GLN A 77 19.60 9.62 25.62
N ILE A 78 18.73 9.04 24.79
CA ILE A 78 19.08 7.84 24.00
C ILE A 78 20.07 8.22 22.90
N ILE A 79 21.10 7.37 22.71
CA ILE A 79 22.12 7.51 21.65
C ILE A 79 21.71 6.65 20.46
N HIS A 80 21.29 5.40 20.73
CA HIS A 80 20.93 4.44 19.70
C HIS A 80 19.89 3.47 20.25
N HIS A 81 18.80 3.24 19.51
CA HIS A 81 17.79 2.24 19.85
C HIS A 81 18.30 0.84 19.48
N SER A 82 18.14 -0.13 20.41
CA SER A 82 18.64 -1.50 20.23
C SER A 82 17.80 -2.38 19.29
N GLY A 83 16.58 -1.96 18.98
CA GLY A 83 15.57 -2.82 18.36
C GLY A 83 14.98 -3.86 19.31
N LEU A 84 15.11 -3.67 20.63
CA LEU A 84 14.53 -4.54 21.65
C LEU A 84 13.49 -3.79 22.49
N ILE A 85 12.50 -4.54 22.97
CA ILE A 85 11.55 -4.09 23.99
C ILE A 85 11.47 -5.15 25.09
N CYS A 86 11.34 -4.70 26.36
CA CYS A 86 11.19 -5.57 27.52
C CYS A 86 9.82 -5.38 28.13
N LEU A 87 9.01 -6.44 28.13
CA LEU A 87 7.72 -6.49 28.78
C LEU A 87 7.86 -7.09 30.18
N ASP A 88 7.23 -6.48 31.16
CA ASP A 88 7.27 -6.86 32.58
C ASP A 88 5.91 -7.39 33.01
N PHE A 89 5.83 -8.67 33.37
CA PHE A 89 4.63 -9.32 33.89
C PHE A 89 4.78 -9.47 35.39
N ASP A 90 4.05 -8.69 36.15
CA ASP A 90 4.08 -8.72 37.60
C ASP A 90 2.90 -9.55 38.20
N ASN A 91 3.13 -10.19 39.34
CA ASN A 91 2.13 -10.96 40.10
C ASN A 91 1.42 -12.04 39.27
N VAL A 92 2.18 -12.80 38.49
CA VAL A 92 1.68 -13.88 37.64
C VAL A 92 1.25 -15.07 38.50
N ALA A 93 0.04 -15.58 38.29
CA ALA A 93 -0.51 -16.69 39.09
C ALA A 93 0.27 -18.01 38.89
N ASP A 94 0.65 -18.30 37.64
CA ASP A 94 1.48 -19.44 37.26
C ASP A 94 2.61 -18.98 36.34
N VAL A 95 3.76 -18.70 36.96
CA VAL A 95 4.96 -18.17 36.25
C VAL A 95 5.51 -19.19 35.27
N GLU A 96 5.46 -20.50 35.62
CA GLU A 96 6.01 -21.55 34.76
C GLU A 96 5.15 -21.83 33.52
N ALA A 97 3.84 -21.78 33.68
CA ALA A 97 2.94 -21.89 32.52
C ALA A 97 3.11 -20.73 31.56
N LEU A 98 3.16 -19.48 32.08
CA LEU A 98 3.37 -18.30 31.24
C LEU A 98 4.76 -18.32 30.57
N PHE A 99 5.81 -18.74 31.31
CA PHE A 99 7.16 -18.87 30.73
C PHE A 99 7.18 -19.79 29.51
N LYS A 100 6.51 -20.95 29.62
CA LYS A 100 6.39 -21.90 28.49
C LYS A 100 5.58 -21.32 27.33
N HIS A 101 4.49 -20.61 27.60
CA HIS A 101 3.65 -19.99 26.58
C HIS A 101 4.42 -18.89 25.82
N LEU A 102 5.16 -18.02 26.54
CA LEU A 102 5.97 -16.96 25.91
C LEU A 102 7.11 -17.51 25.05
N LEU A 103 7.70 -18.66 25.41
CA LEU A 103 8.69 -19.36 24.58
C LEU A 103 8.10 -19.97 23.31
N GLN A 104 6.81 -20.28 23.32
CA GLN A 104 6.10 -20.87 22.19
C GLN A 104 5.38 -19.81 21.33
N ASP A 105 5.51 -18.53 21.70
CA ASP A 105 4.96 -17.43 20.94
C ASP A 105 5.45 -17.46 19.49
N LYS A 106 4.51 -17.37 18.54
CA LYS A 106 4.80 -17.44 17.12
C LYS A 106 4.90 -16.06 16.46
N CYS A 107 4.38 -15.02 17.13
CA CYS A 107 4.33 -13.67 16.61
C CYS A 107 5.59 -12.88 16.94
N PHE A 108 6.19 -13.13 18.12
CA PHE A 108 7.36 -12.38 18.57
C PHE A 108 8.55 -13.29 18.89
N MET A 109 9.69 -12.93 18.34
CA MET A 109 10.94 -13.66 18.60
C MET A 109 11.42 -13.35 20.02
N THR A 110 11.30 -14.31 20.94
CA THR A 110 11.87 -14.23 22.28
C THR A 110 13.41 -14.17 22.20
N ARG A 111 13.98 -13.05 22.64
CA ARG A 111 15.43 -12.82 22.68
C ARG A 111 16.04 -13.12 24.03
N LEU A 112 15.33 -12.78 25.10
CA LEU A 112 15.71 -13.12 26.47
C LEU A 112 14.41 -13.23 27.29
N LEU A 113 14.32 -14.27 28.10
CA LEU A 113 13.18 -14.48 29.02
C LEU A 113 13.72 -14.97 30.35
N PHE A 114 13.32 -14.30 31.44
CA PHE A 114 13.78 -14.63 32.78
C PHE A 114 12.75 -14.22 33.84
N ARG A 115 12.84 -14.86 35.01
CA ARG A 115 11.99 -14.53 36.14
C ARG A 115 12.37 -13.21 36.79
N SER A 116 11.41 -12.43 37.22
CA SER A 116 11.64 -11.16 37.92
C SER A 116 12.44 -11.32 39.21
N PRO A 117 13.06 -10.26 39.74
CA PRO A 117 13.82 -10.34 40.99
C PRO A 117 13.03 -10.94 42.17
N SER A 118 11.72 -10.64 42.28
CA SER A 118 10.84 -11.22 43.30
C SER A 118 10.47 -12.71 43.08
N GLY A 119 10.66 -13.21 41.84
CA GLY A 119 10.25 -14.55 41.45
C GLY A 119 8.77 -14.73 41.11
N SER A 120 7.94 -13.72 41.35
CA SER A 120 6.49 -13.74 41.10
C SER A 120 6.07 -13.14 39.73
N GLY A 121 7.02 -12.93 38.82
CA GLY A 121 6.76 -12.37 37.52
C GLY A 121 7.83 -12.74 36.52
N LEU A 122 7.65 -12.29 35.26
CA LEU A 122 8.55 -12.55 34.12
C LEU A 122 8.98 -11.28 33.42
N LYS A 123 10.18 -11.28 32.90
CA LYS A 123 10.72 -10.27 32.02
C LYS A 123 10.92 -10.88 30.64
N TRP A 124 10.13 -10.41 29.66
CA TRP A 124 10.14 -10.91 28.29
C TRP A 124 10.74 -9.87 27.34
N VAL A 125 11.93 -10.14 26.84
CA VAL A 125 12.64 -9.27 25.89
C VAL A 125 12.47 -9.82 24.48
N ILE A 126 11.89 -9.03 23.62
CA ILE A 126 11.61 -9.41 22.24
C ILE A 126 12.29 -8.45 21.26
N GLN A 127 12.48 -8.93 20.03
CA GLN A 127 12.97 -8.13 18.92
C GLN A 127 11.81 -7.35 18.28
N ILE A 128 12.01 -6.05 18.11
CA ILE A 128 11.09 -5.17 17.39
C ILE A 128 11.82 -4.44 16.27
N ASN A 129 11.10 -4.00 15.26
CA ASN A 129 11.67 -3.18 14.20
C ASN A 129 11.43 -1.70 14.52
N CYS A 130 12.24 -1.17 15.42
CA CYS A 130 12.11 0.19 15.94
C CYS A 130 13.47 0.90 15.88
N SER A 131 13.49 2.13 15.40
CA SER A 131 14.70 2.95 15.24
C SER A 131 14.73 4.21 16.13
N ASP A 132 13.59 4.64 16.68
CA ASP A 132 13.46 5.86 17.47
C ASP A 132 12.57 5.72 18.71
N SER A 133 12.40 6.81 19.47
CA SER A 133 11.68 6.80 20.75
C SER A 133 10.16 6.89 20.59
N GLU A 134 9.65 7.47 19.52
CA GLU A 134 8.20 7.61 19.29
C GLU A 134 7.62 6.27 18.88
N ASP A 135 8.30 5.56 18.00
CA ASP A 135 7.94 4.19 17.61
C ASP A 135 7.95 3.23 18.80
N HIS A 136 8.85 3.39 19.77
CA HIS A 136 8.93 2.52 20.94
C HIS A 136 7.66 2.55 21.80
N GLU A 137 7.09 3.75 22.02
CA GLU A 137 5.85 3.92 22.79
C GLU A 137 4.66 3.26 22.05
N GLU A 138 4.59 3.42 20.73
CA GLU A 138 3.52 2.84 19.90
C GLU A 138 3.59 1.31 19.83
N TYR A 139 4.81 0.76 19.67
CA TYR A 139 5.02 -0.68 19.76
C TYR A 139 4.62 -1.25 21.13
N PHE A 140 4.93 -0.52 22.20
CA PHE A 140 4.56 -0.96 23.54
C PHE A 140 3.04 -1.03 23.70
N GLU A 141 2.28 -0.04 23.23
CA GLU A 141 0.81 -0.04 23.32
C GLU A 141 0.21 -1.23 22.55
N SER A 142 0.71 -1.50 21.34
CA SER A 142 0.28 -2.66 20.54
C SER A 142 0.60 -3.99 21.22
N LEU A 143 1.77 -4.11 21.85
CA LEU A 143 2.19 -5.29 22.58
C LEU A 143 1.38 -5.50 23.88
N LEU A 144 0.99 -4.42 24.54
CA LEU A 144 0.16 -4.47 25.75
C LEU A 144 -1.21 -5.07 25.42
N GLU A 145 -1.81 -4.63 24.31
CA GLU A 145 -3.07 -5.18 23.81
C GLU A 145 -2.92 -6.65 23.41
N TYR A 146 -1.90 -6.98 22.63
CA TYR A 146 -1.59 -8.36 22.24
C TYR A 146 -1.45 -9.30 23.45
N CYS A 147 -0.66 -8.92 24.45
CA CYS A 147 -0.47 -9.76 25.64
C CYS A 147 -1.77 -9.94 26.44
N THR A 148 -2.58 -8.89 26.54
CA THR A 148 -3.86 -8.94 27.23
C THR A 148 -4.84 -9.88 26.52
N GLN A 149 -4.91 -9.82 25.20
CA GLN A 149 -5.80 -10.69 24.40
C GLN A 149 -5.30 -12.14 24.33
N THR A 150 -4.00 -12.35 24.16
CA THR A 150 -3.43 -13.68 23.91
C THR A 150 -3.20 -14.48 25.19
N TYR A 151 -2.73 -13.80 26.24
CA TYR A 151 -2.35 -14.46 27.51
C TYR A 151 -3.27 -14.13 28.67
N GLY A 152 -4.22 -13.20 28.51
CA GLY A 152 -5.10 -12.72 29.57
C GLY A 152 -4.36 -11.94 30.67
N ILE A 153 -3.13 -11.48 30.42
CA ILE A 153 -2.27 -10.78 31.37
C ILE A 153 -1.75 -9.50 30.73
N THR A 154 -1.98 -8.38 31.42
CA THR A 154 -1.51 -7.07 30.96
C THR A 154 -0.12 -6.77 31.53
N PRO A 155 0.92 -6.50 30.71
CA PRO A 155 2.25 -6.08 31.17
C PRO A 155 2.20 -4.74 31.92
N ASP A 156 3.23 -4.45 32.75
CA ASP A 156 3.37 -3.17 33.46
C ASP A 156 3.45 -1.99 32.46
N GLN A 157 2.45 -1.11 32.50
CA GLN A 157 2.35 0.06 31.62
C GLN A 157 3.53 1.03 31.74
N GLN A 158 4.28 1.00 32.84
CA GLN A 158 5.47 1.84 33.00
C GLN A 158 6.63 1.41 32.08
N CYS A 159 6.58 0.23 31.48
CA CYS A 159 7.56 -0.21 30.47
C CYS A 159 7.42 0.51 29.12
N ARG A 160 6.41 1.38 28.95
CA ARG A 160 6.28 2.34 27.86
C ARG A 160 7.47 3.31 27.80
N ASP A 161 8.06 3.66 28.97
CA ASP A 161 9.21 4.55 29.03
C ASP A 161 10.47 3.87 28.44
N ILE A 162 10.97 4.42 27.34
CA ILE A 162 12.20 3.95 26.68
C ILE A 162 13.41 3.88 27.60
N GLY A 163 13.47 4.72 28.64
CA GLY A 163 14.50 4.71 29.67
C GLY A 163 14.21 3.79 30.85
N ARG A 164 13.20 2.90 30.74
CA ARG A 164 12.83 2.02 31.84
C ARG A 164 13.97 1.14 32.29
N ALA A 165 14.29 1.15 33.58
CA ALA A 165 15.28 0.27 34.19
C ALA A 165 14.72 -1.14 34.36
N CYS A 166 15.45 -2.12 33.84
CA CYS A 166 15.18 -3.54 34.07
C CYS A 166 16.24 -4.14 34.99
N PHE A 167 15.87 -4.47 36.23
CA PHE A 167 16.76 -5.08 37.20
C PHE A 167 17.13 -6.51 36.81
N LEU A 168 18.40 -6.88 37.00
CA LEU A 168 18.97 -8.18 36.66
C LEU A 168 19.07 -9.08 37.92
N PRO A 169 18.18 -10.06 38.08
CA PRO A 169 18.25 -11.04 39.15
C PRO A 169 19.17 -12.20 38.81
N HIS A 170 19.32 -13.11 39.75
CA HIS A 170 19.79 -14.46 39.49
C HIS A 170 18.65 -15.37 39.07
N ASP A 171 18.71 -15.92 37.87
CA ASP A 171 17.79 -16.91 37.30
C ASP A 171 18.57 -17.89 36.41
N PRO A 172 18.98 -19.08 36.96
CA PRO A 172 19.77 -20.05 36.19
C PRO A 172 19.00 -20.67 35.01
N ASP A 173 17.66 -20.59 35.00
CA ASP A 173 16.80 -21.12 33.94
C ASP A 173 16.47 -20.05 32.88
N ALA A 174 17.08 -18.86 32.94
CA ALA A 174 16.85 -17.80 31.96
C ALA A 174 17.14 -18.28 30.54
N TYR A 175 16.18 -18.06 29.65
CA TYR A 175 16.28 -18.44 28.24
C TYR A 175 16.96 -17.33 27.42
N LEU A 176 17.96 -17.68 26.62
CA LEU A 176 18.56 -16.82 25.61
C LEU A 176 18.20 -17.32 24.21
N GLY A 177 17.41 -16.54 23.49
CA GLY A 177 17.09 -16.77 22.07
C GLY A 177 18.31 -16.56 21.20
N ARG A 178 18.82 -17.63 20.63
CA ARG A 178 19.97 -17.57 19.71
C ARG A 178 19.49 -17.03 18.36
N ILE A 179 20.30 -16.15 17.76
CA ILE A 179 20.20 -15.91 16.32
C ILE A 179 20.42 -17.27 15.65
N PRO A 180 19.56 -17.73 14.75
CA PRO A 180 19.77 -19.01 14.09
C PRO A 180 21.09 -19.00 13.37
N GLN A 181 22.10 -19.61 13.96
CA GLN A 181 23.25 -20.08 13.20
C GLN A 181 22.84 -21.41 12.54
N PRO A 182 23.22 -21.66 11.30
CA PRO A 182 22.81 -22.87 10.61
C PRO A 182 23.32 -24.10 11.35
N ASN A 183 22.41 -24.80 12.03
CA ASN A 183 22.75 -25.96 12.84
C ASN A 183 22.96 -27.22 12.00
N LYS A 184 24.12 -27.84 12.21
CA LYS A 184 24.40 -29.23 11.88
C LYS A 184 23.64 -30.14 12.86
N THR A 185 22.52 -30.74 12.46
CA THR A 185 22.10 -32.04 13.03
C THR A 185 21.29 -32.84 12.02
N LYS A 186 21.73 -34.10 11.90
CA LYS A 186 21.14 -35.16 11.08
C LYS A 186 19.77 -35.58 11.61
N LYS A 187 18.76 -35.74 10.73
CA LYS A 187 17.88 -36.89 10.77
C LYS A 187 17.21 -37.18 9.42
N LYS A 188 17.21 -38.44 9.06
CA LYS A 188 16.57 -39.03 7.87
C LYS A 188 15.06 -38.99 8.00
N SER A 189 14.37 -38.58 6.92
CA SER A 189 13.18 -39.26 6.42
C SER A 189 12.93 -38.82 4.99
N SER A 190 12.62 -39.78 4.16
CA SER A 190 12.30 -39.65 2.74
C SER A 190 10.90 -39.10 2.61
N ASP A 191 10.76 -37.85 2.11
CA ASP A 191 9.49 -37.40 1.53
C ASP A 191 9.80 -36.44 0.39
N LYS A 192 9.05 -36.53 -0.68
CA LYS A 192 9.15 -35.71 -1.89
C LYS A 192 9.01 -34.23 -1.48
N LYS A 193 10.12 -33.48 -1.52
CA LYS A 193 10.12 -32.02 -1.26
C LYS A 193 9.45 -31.32 -2.43
N THR A 194 8.30 -30.75 -2.20
CA THR A 194 7.74 -29.67 -3.01
C THR A 194 8.57 -28.42 -2.69
N TYR A 195 9.30 -27.88 -3.67
CA TYR A 195 10.09 -26.67 -3.51
C TYR A 195 9.15 -25.46 -3.49
N SER A 196 9.37 -24.49 -2.57
CA SER A 196 8.53 -23.29 -2.53
C SER A 196 8.78 -22.41 -3.76
N SER A 197 7.72 -21.89 -4.36
CA SER A 197 7.77 -20.99 -5.53
C SER A 197 8.67 -19.78 -5.31
N ASP A 198 8.73 -19.27 -4.07
CA ASP A 198 9.43 -18.03 -3.69
C ASP A 198 10.95 -18.08 -3.91
N LYS A 199 11.56 -19.25 -3.66
CA LYS A 199 13.01 -19.45 -3.92
C LYS A 199 13.33 -19.43 -5.41
N LEU A 200 12.41 -19.95 -6.22
CA LEU A 200 12.54 -19.96 -7.68
C LEU A 200 12.48 -18.53 -8.24
N ASP A 201 11.56 -17.72 -7.72
CA ASP A 201 11.37 -16.32 -8.14
C ASP A 201 12.58 -15.45 -7.78
N ASP A 202 13.14 -15.61 -6.58
CA ASP A 202 14.34 -14.87 -6.15
C ASP A 202 15.54 -15.20 -7.01
N VAL A 203 15.76 -16.48 -7.32
CA VAL A 203 16.87 -16.91 -8.16
C VAL A 203 16.66 -16.47 -9.62
N GLU A 204 15.42 -16.46 -10.13
CA GLU A 204 15.11 -15.94 -11.46
C GLU A 204 15.42 -14.45 -11.57
N ARG A 205 14.97 -13.64 -10.60
CA ARG A 205 15.27 -12.19 -10.55
C ARG A 205 16.77 -11.91 -10.56
N LEU A 206 17.52 -12.64 -9.73
CA LEU A 206 18.96 -12.49 -9.65
C LEU A 206 19.63 -12.88 -10.98
N THR A 207 19.21 -14.00 -11.56
CA THR A 207 19.78 -14.50 -12.81
C THR A 207 19.55 -13.51 -13.94
N GLN A 208 18.32 -12.96 -14.07
CA GLN A 208 18.00 -11.94 -15.07
C GLN A 208 18.81 -10.65 -14.88
N ALA A 209 19.00 -10.21 -13.64
CA ALA A 209 19.81 -9.03 -13.36
C ALA A 209 21.28 -9.23 -13.75
N ILE A 210 21.84 -10.43 -13.55
CA ILE A 210 23.20 -10.79 -13.99
C ILE A 210 23.28 -10.90 -15.50
N GLU A 211 22.27 -11.51 -16.14
CA GLU A 211 22.17 -11.61 -17.61
C GLU A 211 22.11 -10.25 -18.28
N SER A 212 21.33 -9.31 -17.71
CA SER A 212 21.21 -7.94 -18.25
C SER A 212 22.53 -7.18 -18.22
N LYS A 213 23.31 -7.36 -17.14
CA LYS A 213 24.64 -6.73 -16.97
C LYS A 213 25.75 -7.51 -17.66
N ARG A 214 25.54 -8.76 -18.09
CA ARG A 214 26.52 -9.68 -18.68
C ARG A 214 27.80 -9.82 -17.85
N ILE A 215 27.67 -9.89 -16.53
CA ILE A 215 28.79 -9.98 -15.59
C ILE A 215 29.02 -11.44 -15.21
N ASP A 216 30.28 -11.87 -15.22
CA ASP A 216 30.68 -13.18 -14.75
C ASP A 216 30.90 -13.17 -13.23
N ILE A 217 30.04 -13.88 -12.49
CA ILE A 217 30.17 -14.10 -11.04
C ILE A 217 30.78 -15.49 -10.72
N THR A 218 31.22 -16.23 -11.75
CA THR A 218 31.67 -17.62 -11.69
C THR A 218 33.17 -17.79 -12.02
N ALA A 219 33.91 -16.70 -12.18
CA ALA A 219 35.32 -16.69 -12.58
C ALA A 219 36.24 -17.48 -11.64
N ASP A 220 35.93 -17.53 -10.33
CA ASP A 220 36.65 -18.33 -9.33
C ASP A 220 35.98 -19.72 -9.19
N TYR A 221 36.79 -20.78 -9.33
CA TYR A 221 36.30 -22.16 -9.22
C TYR A 221 35.59 -22.45 -7.89
N GLY A 222 36.06 -21.87 -6.81
CA GLY A 222 35.45 -22.05 -5.49
C GLY A 222 34.05 -21.41 -5.44
N ARG A 223 33.89 -20.19 -5.99
CA ARG A 223 32.59 -19.50 -6.11
C ARG A 223 31.63 -20.22 -7.06
N TRP A 224 32.11 -20.61 -8.24
CA TRP A 224 31.32 -21.40 -9.20
C TRP A 224 30.77 -22.68 -8.57
N ARG A 225 31.60 -23.46 -7.91
CA ARG A 225 31.19 -24.65 -7.17
C ARG A 225 30.18 -24.33 -6.06
N ASN A 226 30.40 -23.25 -5.31
CA ASN A 226 29.53 -22.84 -4.23
C ASN A 226 28.16 -22.36 -4.74
N ILE A 227 28.10 -21.71 -5.90
CA ILE A 227 26.85 -21.37 -6.60
C ILE A 227 26.08 -22.63 -6.97
N GLY A 228 26.77 -23.66 -7.52
CA GLY A 228 26.17 -24.96 -7.79
C GLY A 228 25.60 -25.64 -6.53
N PHE A 229 26.30 -25.58 -5.40
CA PHE A 229 25.81 -26.09 -4.12
C PHE A 229 24.60 -25.29 -3.60
N ALA A 230 24.62 -23.96 -3.70
CA ALA A 230 23.51 -23.11 -3.30
C ALA A 230 22.24 -23.45 -4.07
N LEU A 231 22.34 -23.52 -5.39
CA LEU A 231 21.23 -23.83 -6.29
C LEU A 231 20.71 -25.27 -6.11
N SER A 232 21.62 -26.26 -6.07
CA SER A 232 21.24 -27.68 -5.90
C SER A 232 20.60 -27.94 -4.52
N SER A 233 21.07 -27.28 -3.48
CA SER A 233 20.51 -27.39 -2.12
C SER A 233 19.11 -26.75 -2.01
N ALA A 234 18.87 -25.62 -2.70
CA ALA A 234 17.65 -24.86 -2.61
C ALA A 234 16.58 -25.32 -3.60
N LEU A 235 16.96 -25.66 -4.83
CA LEU A 235 16.05 -25.92 -5.96
C LEU A 235 16.15 -27.34 -6.52
N GLY A 236 17.14 -28.15 -6.06
CA GLY A 236 17.36 -29.48 -6.61
C GLY A 236 17.67 -29.44 -8.10
N GLU A 237 17.02 -30.31 -8.90
CA GLU A 237 17.23 -30.36 -10.35
C GLU A 237 16.75 -29.09 -11.08
N ASN A 238 15.74 -28.38 -10.54
CA ASN A 238 15.25 -27.11 -11.09
C ASN A 238 16.29 -25.97 -11.06
N GLY A 239 17.34 -26.11 -10.27
CA GLY A 239 18.45 -25.13 -10.20
C GLY A 239 19.49 -25.31 -11.31
N ARG A 240 19.44 -26.37 -12.13
CA ARG A 240 20.41 -26.68 -13.19
C ARG A 240 20.44 -25.61 -14.27
N ASP A 241 19.26 -25.22 -14.76
CA ASP A 241 19.12 -24.16 -15.76
C ASP A 241 19.74 -22.85 -15.29
N TYR A 242 19.46 -22.44 -14.05
CA TYR A 242 20.07 -21.26 -13.46
C TYR A 242 21.59 -21.34 -13.34
N PHE A 243 22.12 -22.52 -13.04
CA PHE A 243 23.56 -22.70 -12.97
C PHE A 243 24.24 -22.53 -14.33
N HIS A 244 23.61 -22.99 -15.40
CA HIS A 244 24.05 -22.75 -16.77
C HIS A 244 23.97 -21.27 -17.16
N ARG A 245 22.83 -20.62 -16.89
CA ARG A 245 22.61 -19.20 -17.18
C ARG A 245 23.57 -18.27 -16.46
N LEU A 246 23.96 -18.58 -15.23
CA LEU A 246 24.95 -17.83 -14.47
C LEU A 246 26.38 -18.11 -14.96
N SER A 247 26.68 -19.34 -15.40
CA SER A 247 28.01 -19.73 -15.85
C SER A 247 28.34 -19.29 -17.28
N GLN A 248 27.35 -18.95 -18.11
CA GLN A 248 27.56 -18.63 -19.54
C GLN A 248 28.46 -17.42 -19.80
N PHE A 249 28.62 -16.53 -18.81
CA PHE A 249 29.46 -15.32 -18.92
C PHE A 249 30.93 -15.57 -18.65
N TYR A 250 31.29 -16.79 -18.17
CA TYR A 250 32.68 -17.20 -18.04
C TYR A 250 33.31 -17.45 -19.41
N PRO A 251 34.47 -16.89 -19.76
CA PRO A 251 35.07 -16.99 -21.10
C PRO A 251 35.32 -18.43 -21.60
N HIS A 252 35.49 -19.38 -20.67
CA HIS A 252 35.70 -20.79 -20.98
C HIS A 252 34.54 -21.67 -20.55
N TYR A 253 33.30 -21.13 -20.59
CA TYR A 253 32.09 -21.89 -20.28
C TYR A 253 31.97 -23.14 -21.16
N SER A 254 31.67 -24.27 -20.52
CA SER A 254 31.43 -25.55 -21.15
C SER A 254 30.17 -26.19 -20.56
N GLU A 255 29.16 -26.41 -21.40
CA GLU A 255 27.89 -27.03 -21.01
C GLU A 255 28.11 -28.39 -20.32
N LYS A 256 28.96 -29.21 -20.88
CA LYS A 256 29.28 -30.57 -20.37
C LYS A 256 29.96 -30.52 -18.99
N GLU A 257 30.86 -29.56 -18.77
CA GLU A 257 31.53 -29.39 -17.47
C GLU A 257 30.59 -28.84 -16.42
N THR A 258 29.73 -27.90 -16.81
CA THR A 258 28.71 -27.30 -15.94
C THR A 258 27.70 -28.36 -15.48
N ASP A 259 27.20 -29.23 -16.39
CA ASP A 259 26.36 -30.35 -16.05
C ASP A 259 27.05 -31.35 -15.10
N SER A 260 28.28 -31.73 -15.42
CA SER A 260 29.07 -32.65 -14.57
C SER A 260 29.28 -32.10 -13.17
N GLN A 261 29.54 -30.78 -13.06
CA GLN A 261 29.71 -30.13 -11.78
C GLN A 261 28.37 -30.04 -11.02
N TYR A 262 27.29 -29.75 -11.70
CA TYR A 262 25.97 -29.69 -11.06
C TYR A 262 25.54 -31.06 -10.52
N ASP A 263 25.81 -32.15 -11.26
CA ASP A 263 25.62 -33.53 -10.81
C ASP A 263 26.39 -33.84 -9.52
N LYS A 264 27.63 -33.34 -9.41
CA LYS A 264 28.41 -33.48 -8.17
C LYS A 264 27.78 -32.70 -7.02
N CYS A 265 27.22 -31.50 -7.30
CA CYS A 265 26.55 -30.68 -6.30
C CYS A 265 25.27 -31.34 -5.79
N ILE A 266 24.46 -31.94 -6.66
CA ILE A 266 23.25 -32.73 -6.28
C ILE A 266 23.60 -33.92 -5.40
N ARG A 267 24.66 -34.63 -5.73
CA ARG A 267 25.07 -35.84 -4.98
C ARG A 267 25.68 -35.52 -3.62
N ALA A 268 26.33 -34.37 -3.49
CA ALA A 268 26.98 -33.89 -2.25
C ALA A 268 25.97 -33.32 -1.29
N LYS A 269 25.33 -34.13 -0.48
CA LYS A 269 24.38 -33.70 0.55
C LYS A 269 25.09 -32.96 1.69
N GLY A 270 24.73 -31.67 1.90
CA GLY A 270 25.06 -30.96 3.15
C GLY A 270 26.33 -30.09 3.13
N SER A 271 26.59 -29.36 2.05
CA SER A 271 27.72 -28.41 1.95
C SER A 271 27.65 -27.22 2.90
N GLY A 272 26.47 -26.94 3.51
CA GLY A 272 26.21 -25.76 4.36
C GLY A 272 26.10 -24.45 3.57
N ILE A 273 26.24 -24.48 2.24
CA ILE A 273 26.11 -23.33 1.35
C ILE A 273 24.66 -23.14 0.98
N THR A 274 24.16 -21.91 1.07
CA THR A 274 22.76 -21.55 0.84
C THR A 274 22.66 -20.47 -0.25
N LEU A 275 21.42 -20.15 -0.69
CA LEU A 275 21.18 -19.06 -1.63
C LEU A 275 21.75 -17.71 -1.15
N ALA A 276 21.86 -17.50 0.17
CA ALA A 276 22.49 -16.28 0.71
C ALA A 276 23.92 -16.07 0.18
N SER A 277 24.68 -17.15 -0.05
CA SER A 277 26.01 -17.06 -0.64
C SER A 277 25.97 -16.64 -2.12
N LEU A 278 24.97 -17.10 -2.88
CA LEU A 278 24.77 -16.69 -4.26
C LEU A 278 24.44 -15.19 -4.35
N PHE A 279 23.52 -14.69 -3.50
CA PHE A 279 23.17 -13.27 -3.44
C PHE A 279 24.36 -12.40 -3.00
N GLN A 280 25.20 -12.91 -2.08
CA GLN A 280 26.39 -12.20 -1.65
C GLN A 280 27.42 -12.08 -2.78
N TYR A 281 27.67 -13.13 -3.56
CA TYR A 281 28.59 -13.08 -4.70
C TYR A 281 28.09 -12.12 -5.79
N ALA A 282 26.76 -12.13 -6.07
CA ALA A 282 26.18 -11.18 -7.00
C ALA A 282 26.32 -9.72 -6.54
N LYS A 283 26.22 -9.46 -5.22
CA LYS A 283 26.48 -8.14 -4.64
C LYS A 283 27.95 -7.73 -4.77
N GLU A 284 28.86 -8.64 -4.46
CA GLU A 284 30.31 -8.36 -4.46
C GLU A 284 30.86 -8.13 -5.87
N ASP A 285 30.46 -8.97 -6.85
CA ASP A 285 31.05 -8.99 -8.19
C ASP A 285 30.27 -8.15 -9.20
N ALA A 286 28.94 -8.05 -9.06
CA ALA A 286 28.07 -7.37 -10.00
C ALA A 286 27.37 -6.13 -9.41
N GLY A 287 27.55 -5.84 -8.11
CA GLY A 287 26.83 -4.74 -7.44
C GLY A 287 25.32 -4.94 -7.39
N ILE A 288 24.82 -6.18 -7.56
CA ILE A 288 23.41 -6.51 -7.59
C ILE A 288 22.93 -6.80 -6.17
N ILE A 289 21.97 -6.02 -5.66
CA ILE A 289 21.33 -6.22 -4.36
C ILE A 289 19.87 -6.60 -4.61
N ILE A 290 19.53 -7.88 -4.39
CA ILE A 290 18.15 -8.36 -4.41
C ILE A 290 17.78 -8.76 -2.98
N SER A 291 16.71 -8.15 -2.44
CA SER A 291 16.18 -8.57 -1.14
C SER A 291 15.41 -9.88 -1.30
N PRO A 292 15.85 -10.97 -0.62
CA PRO A 292 15.20 -12.26 -0.74
C PRO A 292 13.76 -12.24 -0.21
N ILE A 293 12.83 -12.78 -0.99
CA ILE A 293 11.41 -12.88 -0.62
C ILE A 293 11.21 -13.89 0.52
N TYR A 294 12.01 -14.95 0.58
CA TYR A 294 11.88 -16.02 1.57
C TYR A 294 12.31 -15.65 3.00
N ALA A 295 12.85 -14.43 3.21
CA ALA A 295 13.27 -13.99 4.54
C ALA A 295 12.11 -13.50 5.43
N ASN A 296 10.93 -13.26 4.86
CA ASN A 296 9.79 -12.66 5.56
C ASN A 296 8.56 -13.57 5.49
N GLY A 297 8.33 -14.36 6.54
CA GLY A 297 7.16 -15.26 6.70
C GLY A 297 5.80 -14.57 6.94
N GLY A 298 5.63 -13.25 6.66
CA GLY A 298 4.53 -12.47 7.19
C GLY A 298 3.38 -12.04 6.26
N MET A 299 3.40 -12.37 4.95
CA MET A 299 2.40 -11.78 4.02
C MET A 299 1.02 -12.46 4.01
N THR A 300 0.91 -13.74 4.34
CA THR A 300 -0.39 -14.41 4.53
C THR A 300 -1.12 -13.92 5.78
N GLU A 301 -0.40 -13.58 6.82
CA GLU A 301 -0.94 -13.00 8.05
C GLU A 301 -1.37 -11.55 7.88
N LEU A 302 -0.66 -10.75 7.05
CA LEU A 302 -1.06 -9.37 6.75
C LEU A 302 -2.36 -9.29 5.92
N ALA A 303 -2.62 -10.24 5.03
CA ALA A 303 -3.90 -10.33 4.35
C ALA A 303 -5.03 -10.69 5.33
N GLU A 304 -4.77 -11.56 6.32
CA GLU A 304 -5.72 -11.92 7.37
C GLU A 304 -5.87 -10.80 8.42
N GLN A 305 -4.80 -10.13 8.82
CA GLN A 305 -4.85 -8.97 9.71
C GLN A 305 -5.54 -7.76 9.05
N ALA A 306 -5.34 -7.56 7.74
CA ALA A 306 -6.05 -6.53 6.98
C ALA A 306 -7.56 -6.78 6.92
N MET A 307 -8.01 -8.02 7.09
CA MET A 307 -9.43 -8.38 7.12
C MET A 307 -10.04 -8.36 8.51
N ASN A 308 -9.25 -8.62 9.55
CA ASN A 308 -9.70 -8.70 10.94
C ASN A 308 -9.52 -7.38 11.73
N ALA A 309 -8.86 -6.37 11.15
CA ALA A 309 -8.77 -5.04 11.75
C ALA A 309 -10.13 -4.35 11.63
N GLU A 310 -10.83 -4.27 12.76
CA GLU A 310 -12.07 -3.55 12.90
C GLU A 310 -11.95 -2.07 12.46
N GLU A 311 -13.00 -1.57 11.93
CA GLU A 311 -13.42 -0.31 11.29
C GLU A 311 -12.85 1.04 11.80
N THR A 312 -11.67 1.18 12.36
CA THR A 312 -11.33 2.40 13.12
C THR A 312 -10.39 3.40 12.46
N THR A 313 -9.79 3.15 11.30
CA THR A 313 -8.92 4.17 10.67
C THR A 313 -9.33 4.53 9.26
N GLN A 314 -9.97 5.69 9.11
CA GLN A 314 -10.30 6.32 7.82
C GLN A 314 -9.05 6.84 7.07
N THR A 315 -7.85 6.60 7.57
CA THR A 315 -6.58 7.05 6.98
C THR A 315 -5.56 5.92 6.90
N PHE A 316 -4.72 5.93 5.87
CA PHE A 316 -3.69 4.90 5.66
C PHE A 316 -2.26 5.39 5.93
N TRP A 317 -1.99 6.70 5.98
CA TRP A 317 -0.65 7.28 6.10
C TRP A 317 0.20 6.63 7.19
N ARG A 318 -0.33 6.50 8.40
CA ARG A 318 0.42 5.94 9.54
C ARG A 318 0.90 4.51 9.30
N GLN A 319 0.17 3.72 8.49
CA GLN A 319 0.48 2.32 8.21
C GLN A 319 1.50 2.17 7.07
N VAL A 320 1.58 3.13 6.14
CA VAL A 320 2.42 3.04 4.93
C VAL A 320 3.71 3.85 5.02
N ARG A 321 3.81 4.85 5.89
CA ARG A 321 4.87 5.89 5.94
C ARG A 321 6.30 5.37 5.88
N LYS A 322 6.59 4.17 6.41
CA LYS A 322 7.94 3.58 6.44
C LYS A 322 8.26 2.64 5.27
N LYS A 323 7.31 2.46 4.38
CA LYS A 323 7.40 1.50 3.27
C LYS A 323 7.33 2.16 1.90
N LEU A 324 6.87 3.40 1.87
CA LEU A 324 6.74 4.19 0.65
C LEU A 324 8.11 4.53 0.04
N PRO A 325 8.19 4.79 -1.28
CA PRO A 325 9.36 5.44 -1.89
C PRO A 325 9.68 6.78 -1.23
N HIS A 326 10.95 7.11 -1.12
CA HIS A 326 11.42 8.31 -0.40
C HIS A 326 10.78 9.61 -0.89
N ILE A 327 10.61 9.78 -2.20
CA ILE A 327 9.92 10.94 -2.78
C ILE A 327 8.48 11.08 -2.25
N ILE A 328 7.76 9.98 -2.11
CA ILE A 328 6.38 10.00 -1.57
C ILE A 328 6.40 10.34 -0.08
N GLU A 329 7.39 9.88 0.67
CA GLU A 329 7.57 10.25 2.08
C GLU A 329 7.88 11.73 2.25
N GLU A 330 8.77 12.30 1.41
CA GLU A 330 9.08 13.75 1.40
C GLU A 330 7.81 14.59 1.17
N ILE A 331 6.96 14.19 0.21
CA ILE A 331 5.70 14.87 -0.08
C ILE A 331 4.73 14.75 1.10
N ALA A 332 4.59 13.56 1.66
CA ALA A 332 3.69 13.32 2.80
C ALA A 332 4.17 14.02 4.08
N ALA A 333 5.47 14.22 4.26
CA ALA A 333 6.03 14.99 5.39
C ALA A 333 5.63 16.47 5.35
N CYS A 334 5.19 16.99 4.20
CA CYS A 334 4.65 18.35 4.08
C CYS A 334 3.21 18.47 4.62
N ALA A 335 2.57 17.37 5.00
CA ALA A 335 1.16 17.35 5.41
C ALA A 335 0.96 17.91 6.82
N ASN A 336 -0.22 18.51 7.03
CA ASN A 336 -0.62 19.08 8.34
C ASN A 336 -1.44 18.06 9.19
N SER A 337 -1.92 16.99 8.60
CA SER A 337 -2.69 15.92 9.26
C SER A 337 -2.54 14.60 8.51
N ALA A 338 -3.02 13.49 9.09
CA ALA A 338 -3.00 12.19 8.43
C ALA A 338 -3.86 12.18 7.16
N GLU A 339 -5.02 12.82 7.17
CA GLU A 339 -5.89 12.95 5.99
C GLU A 339 -5.23 13.80 4.89
N ASP A 340 -4.52 14.87 5.29
CA ASP A 340 -3.77 15.70 4.35
C ASP A 340 -2.61 14.91 3.70
N ALA A 341 -1.92 14.07 4.48
CA ALA A 341 -0.90 13.16 3.97
C ALA A 341 -1.49 12.17 2.96
N ASP A 342 -2.63 11.55 3.27
CA ASP A 342 -3.32 10.62 2.36
C ASP A 342 -3.70 11.31 1.04
N ILE A 343 -4.21 12.55 1.09
CA ILE A 343 -4.57 13.34 -0.09
C ILE A 343 -3.33 13.62 -0.96
N LEU A 344 -2.23 14.04 -0.33
CA LEU A 344 -0.99 14.33 -1.05
C LEU A 344 -0.39 13.06 -1.67
N ILE A 345 -0.43 11.92 -0.96
CA ILE A 345 0.04 10.63 -1.48
C ILE A 345 -0.81 10.20 -2.68
N LEU A 346 -2.14 10.18 -2.55
CA LEU A 346 -3.03 9.79 -3.64
C LEU A 346 -2.95 10.74 -4.82
N GLY A 347 -2.96 12.04 -4.55
CA GLY A 347 -2.79 13.07 -5.58
C GLY A 347 -1.48 12.89 -6.35
N THR A 348 -0.39 12.60 -5.65
CA THR A 348 0.92 12.33 -6.26
C THR A 348 0.90 11.06 -7.10
N ILE A 349 0.44 9.91 -6.55
CA ILE A 349 0.37 8.64 -7.27
C ILE A 349 -0.43 8.79 -8.57
N VAL A 350 -1.62 9.44 -8.49
CA VAL A 350 -2.48 9.58 -9.68
C VAL A 350 -1.94 10.62 -10.66
N THR A 351 -1.35 11.72 -10.19
CA THR A 351 -0.70 12.70 -11.07
C THR A 351 0.48 12.06 -11.81
N LEU A 352 1.36 11.36 -11.11
CA LEU A 352 2.52 10.70 -11.71
C LEU A 352 2.13 9.55 -12.64
N SER A 353 1.00 8.87 -12.39
CA SER A 353 0.50 7.82 -13.29
C SER A 353 0.23 8.31 -14.73
N SER A 354 0.10 9.63 -14.94
CA SER A 354 -0.10 10.24 -16.25
C SER A 354 1.18 10.41 -17.10
N CYS A 355 2.34 10.39 -16.44
CA CYS A 355 3.64 10.72 -17.04
C CYS A 355 4.68 9.61 -16.86
N LEU A 356 4.26 8.35 -16.89
CA LEU A 356 5.13 7.17 -16.88
C LEU A 356 5.10 6.50 -18.26
N PRO A 357 5.88 7.02 -19.24
CA PRO A 357 5.90 6.45 -20.58
C PRO A 357 6.54 5.06 -20.55
N ASN A 358 6.13 4.20 -21.48
CA ASN A 358 6.70 2.87 -21.71
C ASN A 358 6.64 1.91 -20.49
N ILE A 359 5.82 2.26 -19.48
CA ILE A 359 5.54 1.37 -18.34
C ILE A 359 4.26 0.62 -18.61
N TYR A 360 4.31 -0.71 -18.48
CA TYR A 360 3.12 -1.56 -18.61
C TYR A 360 3.22 -2.81 -17.73
N GLY A 361 2.09 -3.42 -17.47
CA GLY A 361 1.99 -4.71 -16.80
C GLY A 361 0.95 -5.60 -17.47
N ILE A 362 0.81 -6.83 -16.98
CA ILE A 362 -0.23 -7.76 -17.43
C ILE A 362 -1.15 -8.05 -16.25
N TYR A 363 -2.44 -7.73 -16.42
CA TYR A 363 -3.50 -8.02 -15.45
C TYR A 363 -4.59 -8.87 -16.11
N GLY A 364 -4.77 -10.09 -15.65
CA GLY A 364 -5.48 -11.12 -16.41
C GLY A 364 -4.73 -11.40 -17.71
N ASP A 365 -5.42 -11.31 -18.84
CA ASP A 365 -4.85 -11.55 -20.17
C ASP A 365 -4.57 -10.27 -20.97
N ARG A 366 -4.62 -9.09 -20.31
CA ARG A 366 -4.53 -7.79 -20.98
C ARG A 366 -3.34 -6.97 -20.49
N VAL A 367 -2.74 -6.25 -21.41
CA VAL A 367 -1.76 -5.20 -21.11
C VAL A 367 -2.50 -4.03 -20.45
N VAL A 368 -1.95 -3.54 -19.34
CA VAL A 368 -2.47 -2.40 -18.59
C VAL A 368 -1.35 -1.40 -18.33
N TYR A 369 -1.72 -0.13 -18.31
CA TYR A 369 -0.84 1.01 -18.04
C TYR A 369 -1.15 1.60 -16.66
N PRO A 370 -0.27 2.43 -16.08
CA PRO A 370 -0.41 2.92 -14.69
C PRO A 370 -1.56 3.89 -14.43
N ASN A 371 -2.28 4.33 -15.44
CA ASN A 371 -3.27 5.42 -15.38
C ASN A 371 -4.41 5.17 -14.38
N LEU A 372 -4.73 6.19 -13.58
CA LEU A 372 -5.67 6.15 -12.47
C LEU A 372 -6.62 7.35 -12.50
N PHE A 373 -7.82 7.19 -11.93
CA PHE A 373 -8.80 8.26 -11.74
C PHE A 373 -9.07 8.47 -10.26
N LEU A 374 -8.92 9.69 -9.76
CA LEU A 374 -9.11 10.08 -8.36
C LEU A 374 -10.19 11.16 -8.24
N PHE A 375 -11.07 11.00 -7.28
CA PHE A 375 -11.96 12.05 -6.81
C PHE A 375 -11.84 12.22 -5.29
N VAL A 376 -11.27 13.34 -4.85
CA VAL A 376 -11.22 13.71 -3.44
C VAL A 376 -12.47 14.51 -3.10
N THR A 377 -13.32 13.96 -2.24
CA THR A 377 -14.56 14.62 -1.81
C THR A 377 -14.46 15.11 -0.38
N ALA A 378 -14.94 16.31 -0.16
CA ALA A 378 -14.98 16.93 1.15
C ALA A 378 -16.07 18.00 1.22
N PRO A 379 -16.67 18.26 2.38
CA PRO A 379 -17.45 19.45 2.61
C PRO A 379 -16.65 20.73 2.28
N ALA A 380 -17.34 21.86 2.09
CA ALA A 380 -16.68 23.14 1.87
C ALA A 380 -15.72 23.44 3.04
N SER A 381 -14.53 23.96 2.72
CA SER A 381 -13.48 24.32 3.70
C SER A 381 -12.84 23.16 4.49
N ALA A 382 -12.96 21.92 4.05
CA ALA A 382 -12.37 20.76 4.72
C ALA A 382 -10.92 20.41 4.26
N GLY A 383 -10.15 21.35 3.71
CA GLY A 383 -8.71 21.17 3.48
C GLY A 383 -8.29 20.56 2.13
N LYS A 384 -9.23 20.29 1.20
CA LYS A 384 -8.94 19.69 -0.12
C LYS A 384 -8.03 20.52 -1.04
N GLY A 385 -7.79 21.78 -0.73
CA GLY A 385 -7.02 22.72 -1.58
C GLY A 385 -5.55 22.36 -1.77
N ARG A 386 -4.95 21.60 -0.84
CA ARG A 386 -3.54 21.17 -0.96
C ARG A 386 -3.29 20.16 -2.09
N LEU A 387 -4.33 19.51 -2.60
CA LEU A 387 -4.25 18.66 -3.77
C LEU A 387 -3.63 19.38 -4.98
N THR A 388 -3.81 20.72 -5.09
CA THR A 388 -3.23 21.54 -6.17
C THR A 388 -1.70 21.46 -6.24
N LEU A 389 -1.03 21.21 -5.10
CA LEU A 389 0.42 21.06 -5.06
C LEU A 389 0.91 19.90 -5.93
N CYS A 390 0.14 18.81 -6.00
CA CYS A 390 0.52 17.64 -6.78
C CYS A 390 0.65 17.96 -8.29
N ARG A 391 -0.07 18.98 -8.79
CA ARG A 391 0.06 19.43 -10.19
C ARG A 391 1.46 19.95 -10.50
N LYS A 392 2.14 20.57 -9.54
CA LYS A 392 3.49 21.11 -9.71
C LYS A 392 4.51 20.04 -10.09
N LEU A 393 4.30 18.80 -9.62
CA LEU A 393 5.20 17.67 -9.88
C LEU A 393 5.38 17.35 -11.37
N VAL A 394 4.38 17.66 -12.20
CA VAL A 394 4.38 17.40 -13.63
C VAL A 394 4.49 18.67 -14.48
N GLN A 395 4.61 19.85 -13.86
CA GLN A 395 4.77 21.10 -14.58
C GLN A 395 6.07 21.13 -15.40
N PRO A 396 7.24 20.68 -14.91
CA PRO A 396 8.47 20.63 -15.72
C PRO A 396 8.31 19.74 -16.96
N ILE A 397 7.58 18.61 -16.86
CA ILE A 397 7.29 17.75 -18.01
C ILE A 397 6.36 18.46 -19.01
N GLN A 398 5.33 19.16 -18.53
CA GLN A 398 4.43 19.94 -19.38
C GLN A 398 5.19 21.02 -20.16
N ASP A 399 6.16 21.66 -19.52
CA ASP A 399 6.96 22.72 -20.13
C ASP A 399 7.92 22.15 -21.20
N GLU A 400 8.51 20.97 -20.96
CA GLU A 400 9.36 20.28 -21.92
C GLU A 400 8.59 19.76 -23.13
N LEU A 401 7.36 19.29 -22.92
CA LEU A 401 6.53 18.71 -23.99
C LEU A 401 6.01 19.74 -25.01
N GLN A 402 6.11 21.04 -24.75
CA GLN A 402 5.55 22.05 -25.64
C GLN A 402 6.03 21.90 -27.12
N PRO A 403 5.12 22.03 -28.11
CA PRO A 403 3.73 22.51 -27.99
C PRO A 403 2.70 21.45 -27.61
N LYS A 404 3.08 20.18 -27.44
CA LYS A 404 2.19 19.11 -26.93
C LYS A 404 1.73 19.43 -25.50
N LYS A 405 0.60 18.86 -25.09
CA LYS A 405 0.01 19.11 -23.77
C LYS A 405 -0.18 17.81 -23.00
N LEU A 406 0.44 17.71 -21.82
CA LEU A 406 0.13 16.67 -20.85
C LEU A 406 -1.14 17.01 -20.08
N ILE A 407 -1.27 18.25 -19.61
CA ILE A 407 -2.38 18.70 -18.77
C ILE A 407 -3.54 19.16 -19.65
N ILE A 408 -4.70 18.50 -19.52
CA ILE A 408 -5.91 18.74 -20.28
C ILE A 408 -6.92 19.49 -19.40
N PRO A 409 -7.39 20.69 -19.78
CA PRO A 409 -8.43 21.40 -19.03
C PRO A 409 -9.75 20.62 -18.99
N ALA A 410 -10.39 20.55 -17.83
CA ALA A 410 -11.64 19.78 -17.63
C ALA A 410 -12.84 20.35 -18.42
N ASN A 411 -12.81 21.63 -18.81
CA ASN A 411 -13.83 22.27 -19.64
C ASN A 411 -13.63 22.04 -21.14
N SER A 412 -12.71 21.17 -21.56
CA SER A 412 -12.46 20.86 -22.96
C SER A 412 -13.58 20.01 -23.55
N SER A 413 -13.88 20.20 -24.85
CA SER A 413 -14.80 19.33 -25.58
C SER A 413 -14.22 17.92 -25.76
N ALA A 414 -15.10 16.91 -25.91
CA ALA A 414 -14.68 15.52 -26.16
C ALA A 414 -13.63 15.39 -27.26
N THR A 415 -13.85 16.05 -28.39
CA THR A 415 -12.93 15.99 -29.55
C THR A 415 -11.57 16.59 -29.24
N MET A 416 -11.52 17.70 -28.49
CA MET A 416 -10.25 18.32 -28.10
C MET A 416 -9.49 17.41 -27.13
N VAL A 417 -10.17 16.77 -26.17
CA VAL A 417 -9.52 15.81 -25.26
C VAL A 417 -8.90 14.65 -26.05
N TYR A 418 -9.64 14.07 -27.00
CA TYR A 418 -9.12 12.95 -27.80
C TYR A 418 -7.98 13.37 -28.76
N GLN A 419 -8.05 14.59 -29.28
CA GLN A 419 -6.98 15.13 -30.12
C GLN A 419 -5.70 15.33 -29.32
N ILE A 420 -5.76 15.97 -28.14
CA ILE A 420 -4.60 16.17 -27.26
C ILE A 420 -3.98 14.82 -26.88
N LEU A 421 -4.81 13.84 -26.51
CA LEU A 421 -4.32 12.50 -26.20
C LEU A 421 -3.62 11.86 -27.41
N ALA A 422 -4.18 11.98 -28.61
CA ALA A 422 -3.58 11.41 -29.82
C ALA A 422 -2.26 12.08 -30.19
N GLU A 423 -2.14 13.41 -30.01
CA GLU A 423 -0.91 14.17 -30.26
C GLU A 423 0.19 13.84 -29.24
N ASN A 424 -0.17 13.30 -28.07
CA ASN A 424 0.75 12.95 -26.98
C ASN A 424 0.80 11.44 -26.69
N ASP A 425 0.80 10.61 -27.73
CA ASP A 425 0.96 9.15 -27.65
C ASP A 425 -0.02 8.45 -26.65
N GLY A 426 -1.21 9.02 -26.56
CA GLY A 426 -2.28 8.57 -25.66
C GLY A 426 -2.21 9.14 -24.26
N GLN A 427 -1.13 9.78 -23.85
CA GLN A 427 -0.92 10.27 -22.49
C GLN A 427 -1.63 11.59 -22.22
N GLY A 428 -2.23 11.71 -21.05
CA GLY A 428 -2.85 12.96 -20.60
C GLY A 428 -3.25 12.93 -19.15
N LEU A 429 -3.27 14.11 -18.53
CA LEU A 429 -3.73 14.37 -17.17
C LEU A 429 -4.86 15.38 -17.20
N MET A 430 -6.04 15.00 -16.73
CA MET A 430 -7.09 15.97 -16.41
C MET A 430 -7.00 16.27 -14.92
N PHE A 431 -6.64 17.50 -14.58
CA PHE A 431 -6.47 17.96 -13.20
C PHE A 431 -7.40 19.14 -12.92
N GLU A 432 -8.43 18.92 -12.08
CA GLU A 432 -9.44 19.93 -11.77
C GLU A 432 -9.86 19.87 -10.29
N THR A 433 -9.78 20.98 -9.61
CA THR A 433 -10.10 21.07 -8.18
C THR A 433 -11.56 21.40 -7.90
N GLU A 434 -12.32 21.77 -8.93
CA GLU A 434 -13.76 22.01 -8.87
C GLU A 434 -14.47 21.02 -9.80
N GLY A 435 -14.94 19.90 -9.21
CA GLY A 435 -15.52 18.78 -9.96
C GLY A 435 -16.76 19.10 -10.78
N ASP A 436 -17.46 20.21 -10.48
CA ASP A 436 -18.60 20.69 -11.27
C ASP A 436 -18.18 21.21 -12.65
N THR A 437 -16.94 21.63 -12.86
CA THR A 437 -16.42 21.98 -14.19
C THR A 437 -16.63 20.83 -15.17
N LEU A 438 -16.17 19.61 -14.82
CA LEU A 438 -16.33 18.42 -15.66
C LEU A 438 -17.80 17.94 -15.68
N ALA A 439 -18.53 18.04 -14.54
CA ALA A 439 -19.92 17.67 -14.47
C ALA A 439 -20.80 18.51 -15.41
N ASN A 440 -20.54 19.81 -15.50
CA ASN A 440 -21.22 20.72 -16.45
C ASN A 440 -20.94 20.35 -17.90
N VAL A 441 -19.74 19.92 -18.23
CA VAL A 441 -19.39 19.43 -19.57
C VAL A 441 -20.16 18.14 -19.89
N PHE A 442 -20.22 17.19 -18.96
CA PHE A 442 -20.97 15.94 -19.16
C PHE A 442 -22.48 16.15 -19.28
N ALA A 443 -23.03 17.17 -18.63
CA ALA A 443 -24.43 17.53 -18.73
C ALA A 443 -24.80 18.24 -20.03
N SER A 444 -23.83 18.72 -20.82
CA SER A 444 -24.09 19.44 -22.08
C SER A 444 -24.39 18.46 -23.22
N ASP A 445 -25.31 18.86 -24.15
CA ASP A 445 -25.74 18.03 -25.28
C ASP A 445 -24.59 17.61 -26.23
N TYR A 446 -23.49 18.34 -26.25
CA TYR A 446 -22.33 18.10 -27.14
C TYR A 446 -21.05 17.71 -26.36
N GLY A 447 -21.11 17.61 -25.04
CA GLY A 447 -19.95 17.44 -24.19
C GLY A 447 -19.90 16.13 -23.41
N ASN A 448 -20.94 15.31 -23.43
CA ASN A 448 -20.93 14.08 -22.67
C ASN A 448 -20.00 13.04 -23.32
N TYR A 449 -18.81 12.86 -22.73
CA TYR A 449 -17.84 11.86 -23.12
C TYR A 449 -17.47 10.91 -21.97
N SER A 450 -18.41 10.63 -21.08
CA SER A 450 -18.23 9.67 -20.00
C SER A 450 -17.90 8.26 -20.50
N ASP A 451 -18.36 7.90 -21.72
CA ASP A 451 -17.96 6.66 -22.41
C ASP A 451 -16.47 6.67 -22.75
N GLY A 452 -15.91 7.81 -23.15
CA GLY A 452 -14.48 7.97 -23.41
C GLY A 452 -13.64 7.73 -22.15
N PHE A 453 -14.07 8.21 -20.98
CA PHE A 453 -13.42 7.90 -19.71
C PHE A 453 -13.46 6.40 -19.40
N ARG A 454 -14.61 5.74 -19.63
CA ARG A 454 -14.74 4.29 -19.41
C ARG A 454 -13.83 3.49 -20.33
N LYS A 455 -13.68 3.90 -21.59
CA LYS A 455 -12.73 3.31 -22.56
C LYS A 455 -11.29 3.59 -22.17
N ALA A 456 -10.96 4.84 -21.83
CA ALA A 456 -9.61 5.23 -21.44
C ALA A 456 -9.11 4.49 -20.20
N PHE A 457 -9.99 4.21 -19.23
CA PHE A 457 -9.63 3.41 -18.05
C PHE A 457 -9.15 1.99 -18.40
N HIS A 458 -9.70 1.39 -19.47
CA HIS A 458 -9.32 0.07 -19.96
C HIS A 458 -8.39 0.10 -21.16
N HIS A 459 -7.90 1.29 -21.55
CA HIS A 459 -7.04 1.51 -22.73
C HIS A 459 -7.71 1.00 -24.03
N GLU A 460 -9.04 1.03 -24.09
CA GLU A 460 -9.81 0.63 -25.28
C GLU A 460 -9.77 1.75 -26.35
N PRO A 461 -9.77 1.40 -27.65
CA PRO A 461 -9.69 2.37 -28.72
C PRO A 461 -10.83 3.41 -28.67
N ILE A 462 -10.47 4.67 -28.91
CA ILE A 462 -11.38 5.80 -29.08
C ILE A 462 -11.17 6.38 -30.45
N SER A 463 -12.22 6.47 -31.25
CA SER A 463 -12.14 7.09 -32.57
C SER A 463 -13.30 8.03 -32.80
N TYR A 464 -13.06 9.11 -33.54
CA TYR A 464 -14.11 9.96 -34.06
C TYR A 464 -13.74 10.51 -35.44
N MET A 465 -14.78 10.87 -36.20
CA MET A 465 -14.64 11.52 -37.49
C MET A 465 -15.64 12.67 -37.57
N ARG A 466 -15.18 13.84 -38.03
CA ARG A 466 -16.03 15.02 -38.31
C ARG A 466 -16.03 15.34 -39.79
N ARG A 467 -17.23 15.58 -40.32
CA ARG A 467 -17.40 15.96 -41.75
C ARG A 467 -16.84 17.35 -42.03
N LYS A 468 -16.93 18.29 -41.05
CA LYS A 468 -16.38 19.65 -41.21
C LYS A 468 -14.88 19.59 -40.91
N GLY A 469 -14.08 19.91 -41.88
CA GLY A 469 -12.60 19.89 -41.78
C GLY A 469 -11.96 18.53 -42.06
N ASN A 470 -12.73 17.47 -42.31
CA ASN A 470 -12.22 16.10 -42.48
C ASN A 470 -11.32 15.62 -41.31
N GLU A 471 -11.68 16.07 -40.09
CA GLU A 471 -10.94 15.71 -38.88
C GLU A 471 -11.22 14.26 -38.54
N GLN A 472 -10.18 13.47 -38.44
CA GLN A 472 -10.22 12.07 -37.98
C GLN A 472 -9.16 11.88 -36.91
N VAL A 473 -9.57 11.26 -35.81
CA VAL A 473 -8.67 10.79 -34.74
C VAL A 473 -8.95 9.33 -34.46
N GLU A 474 -7.90 8.54 -34.43
CA GLU A 474 -7.91 7.16 -33.98
C GLU A 474 -6.86 7.00 -32.88
N LEU A 475 -7.33 6.84 -31.65
CA LEU A 475 -6.53 6.69 -30.45
C LEU A 475 -6.63 5.24 -29.99
N LEU A 476 -5.64 4.42 -30.32
CA LEU A 476 -5.68 2.97 -30.06
C LEU A 476 -5.50 2.63 -28.59
N GLN A 477 -4.70 3.38 -27.86
CA GLN A 477 -4.37 3.12 -26.45
C GLN A 477 -4.40 4.41 -25.62
N PRO A 478 -5.57 4.90 -25.25
CA PRO A 478 -5.69 6.08 -24.39
C PRO A 478 -5.09 5.80 -23.01
N LYS A 479 -4.24 6.70 -22.52
CA LYS A 479 -3.53 6.65 -21.23
C LYS A 479 -3.88 7.91 -20.44
N LEU A 480 -5.16 8.09 -20.16
CA LEU A 480 -5.67 9.24 -19.39
C LEU A 480 -5.60 8.96 -17.90
N SER A 481 -5.08 9.90 -17.14
CA SER A 481 -5.21 9.96 -15.69
C SER A 481 -6.05 11.17 -15.30
N THR A 482 -6.77 11.09 -14.19
CA THR A 482 -7.71 12.14 -13.78
C THR A 482 -7.61 12.39 -12.29
N VAL A 483 -7.42 13.66 -11.90
CA VAL A 483 -7.44 14.12 -10.51
C VAL A 483 -8.53 15.18 -10.38
N LEU A 484 -9.56 14.86 -9.61
CA LEU A 484 -10.67 15.75 -9.35
C LEU A 484 -10.83 15.99 -7.84
N SER A 485 -11.34 17.14 -7.46
CA SER A 485 -11.88 17.33 -6.13
C SER A 485 -13.21 18.09 -6.16
N GLY A 486 -14.02 17.87 -5.12
CA GLY A 486 -15.33 18.49 -5.07
C GLY A 486 -16.09 18.16 -3.78
N THR A 487 -17.32 18.60 -3.72
CA THR A 487 -18.27 18.23 -2.66
C THR A 487 -19.02 16.94 -3.02
N PRO A 488 -19.65 16.25 -2.06
CA PRO A 488 -20.45 15.07 -2.36
C PRO A 488 -21.56 15.33 -3.40
N ARG A 489 -22.14 16.52 -3.40
CA ARG A 489 -23.14 16.92 -4.42
C ARG A 489 -22.56 17.02 -5.83
N GLN A 490 -21.29 17.41 -5.94
CA GLN A 490 -20.60 17.48 -7.24
C GLN A 490 -20.31 16.08 -7.79
N ILE A 491 -20.08 15.08 -6.92
CA ILE A 491 -20.02 13.67 -7.36
C ILE A 491 -21.35 13.24 -7.97
N ALA A 492 -22.47 13.49 -7.28
CA ALA A 492 -23.80 13.14 -7.79
C ALA A 492 -24.14 13.83 -9.12
N SER A 493 -23.58 15.02 -9.37
CA SER A 493 -23.73 15.72 -10.66
C SER A 493 -22.86 15.11 -11.76
N LEU A 494 -21.65 14.65 -11.42
CA LEU A 494 -20.70 14.03 -12.37
C LEU A 494 -21.11 12.57 -12.69
N ILE A 495 -21.54 11.84 -11.68
CA ILE A 495 -21.89 10.42 -11.72
C ILE A 495 -23.32 10.28 -11.18
N PRO A 496 -24.32 10.60 -11.98
CA PRO A 496 -25.73 10.61 -11.55
C PRO A 496 -26.29 9.21 -11.27
N ASP A 497 -25.62 8.17 -11.74
CA ASP A 497 -26.03 6.78 -11.61
C ASP A 497 -24.82 5.89 -11.34
N THR A 498 -24.85 5.13 -10.25
CA THR A 498 -23.79 4.21 -9.85
C THR A 498 -23.66 3.01 -10.77
N GLU A 499 -24.70 2.66 -11.53
CA GLU A 499 -24.74 1.54 -12.47
C GLU A 499 -24.05 1.87 -13.81
N ASN A 500 -23.86 3.15 -14.16
CA ASN A 500 -23.31 3.53 -15.47
C ASN A 500 -21.85 3.12 -15.68
N GLY A 501 -21.23 2.50 -14.69
CA GLY A 501 -19.88 1.95 -14.72
C GLY A 501 -18.76 3.00 -14.59
N LEU A 502 -19.04 4.30 -14.59
CA LEU A 502 -18.04 5.34 -14.35
C LEU A 502 -17.64 5.37 -12.87
N PHE A 503 -18.61 5.21 -11.96
CA PHE A 503 -18.43 5.17 -10.52
C PHE A 503 -17.29 4.22 -10.12
N SER A 504 -17.38 2.98 -10.54
CA SER A 504 -16.44 1.92 -10.16
C SER A 504 -15.01 2.09 -10.72
N ARG A 505 -14.77 3.08 -11.58
CA ARG A 505 -13.45 3.40 -12.15
C ARG A 505 -12.71 4.49 -11.40
N PHE A 506 -13.43 5.27 -10.56
CA PHE A 506 -12.81 6.28 -9.73
C PHE A 506 -12.35 5.71 -8.39
N ILE A 507 -11.22 6.20 -7.94
CA ILE A 507 -10.76 6.14 -6.56
C ILE A 507 -11.47 7.26 -5.83
N PHE A 508 -12.24 6.96 -4.80
CA PHE A 508 -12.84 7.97 -3.94
C PHE A 508 -12.07 8.09 -2.63
N TYR A 509 -11.79 9.32 -2.23
CA TYR A 509 -11.28 9.63 -0.90
C TYR A 509 -12.17 10.68 -0.25
N TYR A 510 -12.81 10.34 0.87
CA TYR A 510 -13.75 11.19 1.58
C TYR A 510 -13.10 11.82 2.79
N VAL A 511 -13.07 13.15 2.86
CA VAL A 511 -12.52 13.92 3.98
C VAL A 511 -13.65 14.42 4.86
N ASP A 512 -13.57 14.13 6.16
CA ASP A 512 -14.52 14.64 7.13
C ASP A 512 -14.23 16.08 7.53
N PHE A 513 -15.29 16.85 7.78
CA PHE A 513 -15.14 18.19 8.31
C PHE A 513 -14.68 18.11 9.77
N LYS A 514 -13.57 18.77 10.09
CA LYS A 514 -13.08 18.94 11.47
C LYS A 514 -13.18 20.40 11.85
N LEU A 515 -13.90 20.69 12.94
CA LEU A 515 -13.98 22.04 13.53
C LEU A 515 -12.70 22.31 14.35
N THR A 516 -11.56 22.42 13.67
CA THR A 516 -10.28 22.71 14.32
C THR A 516 -9.60 23.82 13.55
N TRP A 517 -9.27 24.91 14.23
CA TRP A 517 -8.45 25.96 13.65
C TRP A 517 -6.98 25.53 13.67
N LEU A 518 -6.39 25.41 12.49
CA LEU A 518 -4.97 25.12 12.35
C LEU A 518 -4.17 26.41 12.55
N ASN A 519 -3.08 26.33 13.32
CA ASN A 519 -2.15 27.46 13.43
C ASN A 519 -1.40 27.62 12.09
N VAL A 520 -1.82 28.58 11.28
CA VAL A 520 -1.27 28.86 9.95
C VAL A 520 0.15 29.45 9.98
N PHE A 521 0.65 29.81 11.16
CA PHE A 521 2.00 30.35 11.38
C PHE A 521 2.92 29.37 12.12
N ALA A 522 2.50 28.11 12.29
CA ALA A 522 3.27 27.11 13.04
C ALA A 522 4.52 26.56 12.30
N SER A 523 4.60 26.73 10.98
CA SER A 523 5.76 26.25 10.22
C SER A 523 6.97 27.15 10.50
N SER A 524 8.00 26.55 11.10
CA SER A 524 9.32 27.17 11.30
C SER A 524 10.28 26.88 10.13
N ASN A 525 9.81 26.27 9.04
CA ASN A 525 10.65 25.92 7.91
C ASN A 525 10.94 27.15 7.07
N GLU A 526 12.22 27.43 6.85
CA GLU A 526 12.70 28.50 5.97
C GLU A 526 12.37 28.20 4.49
N THR A 527 12.16 26.91 4.13
CA THR A 527 11.84 26.47 2.77
C THR A 527 10.33 26.47 2.56
N SER A 528 9.87 27.13 1.51
CA SER A 528 8.47 27.10 1.09
C SER A 528 8.07 25.69 0.63
N ILE A 529 6.85 25.27 0.96
CA ILE A 529 6.29 24.01 0.44
C ILE A 529 6.30 23.96 -1.10
N ASP A 530 6.13 25.11 -1.72
CA ASP A 530 6.20 25.23 -3.19
C ASP A 530 7.57 24.87 -3.74
N GLU A 531 8.65 25.30 -3.06
CA GLU A 531 10.04 24.97 -3.44
C GLU A 531 10.33 23.46 -3.31
N VAL A 532 9.76 22.81 -2.29
CA VAL A 532 9.88 21.35 -2.12
C VAL A 532 9.25 20.62 -3.31
N PHE A 533 8.03 21.00 -3.69
CA PHE A 533 7.33 20.37 -4.81
C PHE A 533 8.01 20.68 -6.16
N ASP A 534 8.55 21.87 -6.35
CA ASP A 534 9.30 22.26 -7.56
C ASP A 534 10.62 21.45 -7.69
N SER A 535 11.34 21.24 -6.56
CA SER A 535 12.53 20.39 -6.51
C SER A 535 12.21 18.94 -6.84
N ILE A 536 11.14 18.38 -6.26
CA ILE A 536 10.69 17.02 -6.57
C ILE A 536 10.24 16.92 -8.04
N GLY A 537 9.56 17.94 -8.57
CA GLY A 537 9.16 18.01 -9.99
C GLY A 537 10.35 17.86 -10.95
N SER A 538 11.51 18.43 -10.61
CA SER A 538 12.73 18.26 -11.39
C SER A 538 13.23 16.81 -11.39
N ARG A 539 13.21 16.13 -10.24
CA ARG A 539 13.57 14.69 -10.13
C ARG A 539 12.60 13.79 -10.91
N ILE A 540 11.32 14.17 -10.95
CA ILE A 540 10.30 13.46 -11.74
C ILE A 540 10.54 13.67 -13.24
N LEU A 541 10.99 14.85 -13.66
CA LEU A 541 11.38 15.09 -15.05
C LEU A 541 12.54 14.19 -15.49
N ASP A 542 13.55 14.02 -14.64
CA ASP A 542 14.67 13.11 -14.90
C ASP A 542 14.17 11.65 -15.07
N LEU A 543 13.25 11.19 -14.20
CA LEU A 543 12.60 9.88 -14.34
C LEU A 543 11.87 9.78 -15.68
N TYR A 544 11.07 10.79 -16.03
CA TYR A 544 10.30 10.82 -17.29
C TYR A 544 11.23 10.68 -18.51
N GLN A 545 12.35 11.41 -18.52
CA GLN A 545 13.33 11.37 -19.61
C GLN A 545 13.99 10.00 -19.73
N ASN A 546 14.33 9.36 -18.62
CA ASN A 546 14.90 8.00 -18.59
C ASN A 546 13.90 6.96 -19.12
N LEU A 547 12.62 7.07 -18.73
CA LEU A 547 11.56 6.16 -19.18
C LEU A 547 11.15 6.33 -20.65
N ASN A 548 11.38 7.50 -21.27
CA ASN A 548 11.10 7.69 -22.70
C ASN A 548 11.91 6.74 -23.60
N ASN A 549 13.07 6.30 -23.15
CA ASN A 549 13.99 5.44 -23.91
C ASN A 549 14.02 3.98 -23.40
N THR A 550 13.26 3.66 -22.35
CA THR A 550 13.31 2.34 -21.71
C THR A 550 11.91 1.77 -21.56
N GLU A 551 11.64 0.63 -22.19
CA GLU A 551 10.41 -0.10 -21.97
C GLU A 551 10.53 -0.96 -20.71
N VAL A 552 9.64 -0.75 -19.75
CA VAL A 552 9.66 -1.46 -18.47
C VAL A 552 8.36 -2.24 -18.27
N ARG A 553 8.50 -3.56 -18.15
CA ARG A 553 7.40 -4.46 -17.80
C ARG A 553 7.33 -4.64 -16.29
N PHE A 554 6.25 -4.18 -15.67
CA PHE A 554 5.96 -4.42 -14.26
C PHE A 554 5.31 -5.79 -14.05
N SER A 555 5.67 -6.49 -12.96
CA SER A 555 5.04 -7.73 -12.54
C SER A 555 5.05 -7.88 -11.01
N LEU A 556 4.00 -8.48 -10.47
CA LEU A 556 4.02 -9.02 -9.11
C LEU A 556 4.80 -10.34 -9.10
N THR A 557 5.47 -10.64 -7.99
CA THR A 557 6.06 -11.96 -7.74
C THR A 557 4.95 -13.02 -7.57
N SER A 558 5.28 -14.30 -7.68
CA SER A 558 4.29 -15.39 -7.54
C SER A 558 3.60 -15.35 -6.17
N ARG A 559 4.34 -15.05 -5.11
CA ARG A 559 3.80 -14.89 -3.75
C ARG A 559 2.84 -13.70 -3.64
N GLN A 560 3.22 -12.55 -4.20
CA GLN A 560 2.36 -11.37 -4.23
C GLN A 560 1.08 -11.61 -5.03
N LYS A 561 1.17 -12.36 -6.17
CA LYS A 561 -0.02 -12.76 -6.96
C LYS A 561 -0.97 -13.64 -6.16
N GLU A 562 -0.44 -14.62 -5.42
CA GLU A 562 -1.24 -15.46 -4.55
C GLU A 562 -1.90 -14.66 -3.42
N ALA A 563 -1.13 -13.83 -2.71
CA ALA A 563 -1.65 -12.96 -1.65
C ALA A 563 -2.71 -11.98 -2.17
N PHE A 564 -2.49 -11.40 -3.36
CA PHE A 564 -3.43 -10.51 -4.03
C PHE A 564 -4.76 -11.21 -4.32
N ASN A 565 -4.72 -12.41 -4.90
CA ASN A 565 -5.91 -13.18 -5.24
C ASN A 565 -6.69 -13.57 -3.97
N ASN A 566 -6.01 -14.08 -2.95
CA ASN A 566 -6.62 -14.44 -1.67
C ASN A 566 -7.28 -13.23 -1.00
N TYR A 567 -6.60 -12.07 -0.98
CA TYR A 567 -7.14 -10.83 -0.44
C TYR A 567 -8.42 -10.42 -1.17
N PHE A 568 -8.40 -10.28 -2.50
CA PHE A 568 -9.56 -9.82 -3.25
C PHE A 568 -10.70 -10.84 -3.32
N GLN A 569 -10.43 -12.14 -3.21
CA GLN A 569 -11.47 -13.16 -3.06
C GLN A 569 -12.27 -12.95 -1.78
N ASN A 570 -11.60 -12.71 -0.68
CA ASN A 570 -12.21 -12.48 0.63
C ASN A 570 -12.94 -11.13 0.67
N VAL A 571 -12.33 -10.06 0.15
CA VAL A 571 -12.94 -8.74 0.03
C VAL A 571 -14.21 -8.79 -0.83
N GLN A 572 -14.20 -9.51 -1.94
CA GLN A 572 -15.37 -9.67 -2.80
C GLN A 572 -16.51 -10.38 -2.04
N LEU A 573 -16.21 -11.44 -1.28
CA LEU A 573 -17.21 -12.14 -0.47
C LEU A 573 -17.78 -11.23 0.63
N HIS A 574 -16.91 -10.47 1.31
CA HIS A 574 -17.32 -9.52 2.35
C HIS A 574 -18.31 -8.48 1.80
N TYR A 575 -17.96 -7.79 0.71
CA TYR A 575 -18.80 -6.74 0.14
C TYR A 575 -20.05 -7.28 -0.56
N HIS A 576 -20.01 -8.49 -1.13
CA HIS A 576 -21.21 -9.16 -1.63
C HIS A 576 -22.23 -9.39 -0.50
N ASN A 577 -21.77 -9.88 0.65
CA ASN A 577 -22.64 -10.10 1.81
C ASN A 577 -23.16 -8.79 2.43
N LYS A 578 -22.40 -7.68 2.33
CA LYS A 578 -22.71 -6.39 2.95
C LYS A 578 -23.60 -5.50 2.06
N LEU A 579 -23.30 -5.42 0.76
CA LEU A 579 -23.89 -4.45 -0.18
C LEU A 579 -24.51 -5.08 -1.42
N GLY A 580 -24.45 -6.40 -1.58
CA GLY A 580 -25.02 -7.10 -2.73
C GLY A 580 -24.16 -7.03 -4.00
N ASP A 581 -24.75 -7.45 -5.14
CA ASP A 581 -24.05 -7.60 -6.42
C ASP A 581 -23.62 -6.28 -7.05
N ASP A 582 -24.35 -5.19 -6.81
CA ASP A 582 -24.14 -3.89 -7.47
C ASP A 582 -22.76 -3.29 -7.11
N PHE A 583 -22.29 -3.50 -5.87
CA PHE A 583 -20.99 -3.01 -5.42
C PHE A 583 -19.81 -3.85 -5.92
N ILE A 584 -20.03 -5.09 -6.36
CA ILE A 584 -18.96 -6.02 -6.79
C ILE A 584 -18.15 -5.48 -7.97
N ALA A 585 -18.77 -4.70 -8.85
CA ALA A 585 -18.06 -4.03 -9.93
C ALA A 585 -16.96 -3.09 -9.41
N SER A 586 -17.21 -2.38 -8.30
CA SER A 586 -16.23 -1.52 -7.64
C SER A 586 -15.10 -2.31 -6.99
N VAL A 587 -15.40 -3.43 -6.32
CA VAL A 587 -14.40 -4.32 -5.72
C VAL A 587 -13.46 -4.90 -6.78
N ARG A 588 -14.00 -5.41 -7.90
CA ARG A 588 -13.19 -5.98 -8.99
C ARG A 588 -12.28 -4.95 -9.65
N ARG A 589 -12.78 -3.72 -9.82
CA ARG A 589 -11.96 -2.62 -10.37
C ARG A 589 -10.94 -2.10 -9.36
N MET A 590 -11.24 -2.15 -8.06
CA MET A 590 -10.26 -1.86 -7.02
C MET A 590 -9.07 -2.82 -7.10
N GLY A 591 -9.27 -4.08 -7.48
CA GLY A 591 -8.15 -5.00 -7.77
C GLY A 591 -7.21 -4.45 -8.85
N LEU A 592 -7.74 -4.00 -10.00
CA LEU A 592 -6.93 -3.37 -11.04
C LEU A 592 -6.27 -2.06 -10.57
N ILE A 593 -7.00 -1.24 -9.82
CA ILE A 593 -6.48 0.00 -9.24
C ILE A 593 -5.32 -0.30 -8.29
N THR A 594 -5.45 -1.30 -7.42
CA THR A 594 -4.38 -1.74 -6.50
C THR A 594 -3.13 -2.18 -7.25
N TYR A 595 -3.29 -2.96 -8.33
CA TYR A 595 -2.19 -3.36 -9.19
C TYR A 595 -1.47 -2.16 -9.81
N ARG A 596 -2.22 -1.14 -10.26
CA ARG A 596 -1.67 0.11 -10.82
C ARG A 596 -0.99 0.97 -9.75
N ILE A 597 -1.54 1.06 -8.54
CA ILE A 597 -0.89 1.75 -7.41
C ILE A 597 0.46 1.10 -7.11
N ALA A 598 0.51 -0.24 -7.00
CA ALA A 598 1.76 -0.96 -6.80
C ALA A 598 2.76 -0.69 -7.94
N MET A 599 2.30 -0.67 -9.19
CA MET A 599 3.12 -0.33 -10.36
C MET A 599 3.71 1.07 -10.26
N VAL A 600 2.89 2.09 -9.94
CA VAL A 600 3.35 3.48 -9.81
C VAL A 600 4.37 3.62 -8.67
N LEU A 601 4.10 3.03 -7.50
CA LEU A 601 5.02 3.08 -6.36
C LEU A 601 6.38 2.45 -6.70
N SER A 602 6.37 1.27 -7.33
CA SER A 602 7.61 0.58 -7.70
C SER A 602 8.40 1.33 -8.79
N VAL A 603 7.73 2.01 -9.72
CA VAL A 603 8.40 2.85 -10.71
C VAL A 603 9.01 4.10 -10.06
N ILE A 604 8.32 4.73 -9.11
CA ILE A 604 8.86 5.88 -8.37
C ILE A 604 10.08 5.45 -7.55
N ARG A 605 10.11 4.24 -6.99
CA ARG A 605 11.25 3.69 -6.24
C ARG A 605 12.51 3.54 -7.09
N MET A 606 12.38 3.41 -8.41
CA MET A 606 13.53 3.39 -9.32
C MET A 606 14.38 4.68 -9.23
N ILE A 607 13.77 5.82 -8.84
CA ILE A 607 14.51 7.07 -8.60
C ILE A 607 15.44 6.91 -7.38
N ASP A 608 14.97 6.23 -6.33
CA ASP A 608 15.74 6.03 -5.10
C ASP A 608 16.88 5.01 -5.32
N GLU A 609 16.73 4.08 -6.27
CA GLU A 609 17.64 2.99 -6.56
C GLU A 609 18.57 3.27 -7.75
N ASP A 610 18.27 4.30 -8.56
CA ASP A 610 18.93 4.66 -9.82
C ASP A 610 19.13 3.45 -10.76
N ASP A 611 18.12 2.57 -10.82
CA ASP A 611 18.11 1.35 -11.65
C ASP A 611 16.83 1.28 -12.49
N PHE A 612 16.97 1.02 -13.81
CA PHE A 612 15.87 1.00 -14.78
C PHE A 612 15.80 -0.35 -15.52
N PRO A 613 15.37 -1.42 -14.85
CA PRO A 613 15.32 -2.76 -15.43
C PRO A 613 14.21 -2.89 -16.47
N ALA A 614 14.43 -3.71 -17.51
CA ALA A 614 13.39 -4.03 -18.50
C ALA A 614 12.22 -4.82 -17.88
N LEU A 615 12.47 -5.55 -16.78
CA LEU A 615 11.46 -6.28 -15.99
C LEU A 615 11.55 -5.81 -14.53
N LEU A 616 10.55 -5.06 -14.12
CA LEU A 616 10.42 -4.53 -12.76
C LEU A 616 9.49 -5.43 -11.94
N TYR A 617 10.02 -6.11 -10.94
CA TYR A 617 9.21 -6.79 -9.95
C TYR A 617 8.79 -5.82 -8.84
N CYS A 618 7.54 -5.96 -8.37
CA CYS A 618 7.03 -5.15 -7.28
C CYS A 618 7.86 -5.35 -6.01
N HIS A 619 8.32 -4.26 -5.40
CA HIS A 619 8.92 -4.30 -4.07
C HIS A 619 7.86 -4.68 -3.02
N ASP A 620 8.22 -5.50 -2.01
CA ASP A 620 7.26 -5.97 -1.01
C ASP A 620 6.59 -4.82 -0.24
N GLY A 621 7.37 -3.77 0.11
CA GLY A 621 6.82 -2.58 0.74
C GLY A 621 5.78 -1.85 -0.13
N ASP A 622 5.99 -1.77 -1.46
CA ASP A 622 5.05 -1.12 -2.38
C ASP A 622 3.77 -1.95 -2.54
N PHE A 623 3.91 -3.28 -2.57
CA PHE A 623 2.78 -4.19 -2.58
C PHE A 623 1.92 -4.05 -1.31
N GLU A 624 2.56 -4.05 -0.14
CA GLU A 624 1.88 -3.86 1.14
C GLU A 624 1.20 -2.48 1.21
N CYS A 625 1.89 -1.41 0.79
CA CYS A 625 1.31 -0.08 0.68
C CYS A 625 0.07 -0.08 -0.21
N ALA A 626 0.14 -0.69 -1.40
CA ALA A 626 -0.99 -0.75 -2.32
C ALA A 626 -2.20 -1.50 -1.73
N ILE A 627 -1.99 -2.59 -0.99
CA ILE A 627 -3.07 -3.33 -0.29
C ILE A 627 -3.68 -2.48 0.83
N ILE A 628 -2.86 -1.84 1.68
CA ILE A 628 -3.34 -0.99 2.78
C ILE A 628 -4.14 0.21 2.22
N ILE A 629 -3.60 0.89 1.21
CA ILE A 629 -4.26 2.00 0.53
C ILE A 629 -5.62 1.54 -0.03
N SER A 630 -5.65 0.42 -0.76
CA SER A 630 -6.88 -0.08 -1.39
C SER A 630 -7.96 -0.45 -0.37
N ARG A 631 -7.59 -0.99 0.79
CA ARG A 631 -8.52 -1.27 1.89
C ARG A 631 -9.21 0.00 2.37
N THR A 632 -8.45 1.05 2.65
CA THR A 632 -9.01 2.35 3.05
C THR A 632 -9.87 2.95 1.94
N LEU A 633 -9.42 2.87 0.69
CA LEU A 633 -10.16 3.38 -0.45
C LEU A 633 -11.50 2.65 -0.68
N LEU A 634 -11.59 1.35 -0.40
CA LEU A 634 -12.85 0.61 -0.46
C LEU A 634 -13.85 1.13 0.58
N GLN A 635 -13.41 1.45 1.79
CA GLN A 635 -14.27 2.05 2.83
C GLN A 635 -14.78 3.43 2.40
N HIS A 636 -13.93 4.26 1.82
CA HIS A 636 -14.35 5.56 1.27
C HIS A 636 -15.29 5.41 0.07
N THR A 637 -15.03 4.45 -0.82
CA THR A 637 -15.90 4.14 -1.97
C THR A 637 -17.27 3.64 -1.51
N GLU A 638 -17.31 2.78 -0.49
CA GLU A 638 -18.54 2.32 0.15
C GLU A 638 -19.37 3.50 0.69
N ARG A 639 -18.72 4.41 1.42
CA ARG A 639 -19.38 5.59 1.97
C ARG A 639 -20.02 6.45 0.88
N VAL A 640 -19.27 6.74 -0.18
CA VAL A 640 -19.78 7.52 -1.32
C VAL A 640 -20.91 6.78 -2.02
N TYR A 641 -20.81 5.46 -2.17
CA TYR A 641 -21.86 4.62 -2.76
C TYR A 641 -23.16 4.71 -1.96
N ILE A 642 -23.10 4.57 -0.64
CA ILE A 642 -24.26 4.66 0.25
C ILE A 642 -24.88 6.08 0.20
N GLU A 643 -24.05 7.14 0.21
CA GLU A 643 -24.55 8.51 0.12
C GLU A 643 -25.28 8.77 -1.21
N LEU A 644 -24.73 8.30 -2.34
CA LEU A 644 -25.37 8.45 -3.65
C LEU A 644 -26.68 7.66 -3.72
N SER A 645 -26.69 6.41 -3.26
CA SER A 645 -27.89 5.55 -3.23
C SER A 645 -28.99 6.14 -2.35
N ASN A 646 -28.63 6.72 -1.20
CA ASN A 646 -29.59 7.41 -0.33
C ASN A 646 -30.13 8.71 -0.95
N HIS A 647 -29.31 9.43 -1.73
CA HIS A 647 -29.77 10.60 -2.49
C HIS A 647 -30.81 10.24 -3.55
N ASP A 648 -30.69 9.09 -4.18
CA ASP A 648 -31.67 8.59 -5.14
C ASP A 648 -32.99 8.20 -4.45
N LEU A 649 -32.94 7.64 -3.25
CA LEU A 649 -34.10 7.33 -2.42
C LEU A 649 -34.79 8.58 -1.83
N CYS A 650 -34.02 9.66 -1.59
CA CYS A 650 -34.54 10.93 -1.07
C CYS A 650 -34.97 11.93 -2.16
N ARG A 651 -34.73 11.64 -3.44
CA ARG A 651 -35.33 12.42 -4.52
C ARG A 651 -36.86 12.17 -4.44
N PRO A 652 -37.72 13.21 -4.28
CA PRO A 652 -39.13 13.00 -4.41
C PRO A 652 -39.37 12.36 -5.76
N ALA A 653 -40.17 11.30 -5.80
CA ALA A 653 -40.59 10.65 -7.02
C ALA A 653 -41.07 11.73 -7.99
N GLY A 654 -40.24 12.17 -8.92
CA GLY A 654 -40.51 13.31 -9.78
C GLY A 654 -39.30 14.06 -10.36
N GLN A 655 -38.07 13.93 -9.81
CA GLN A 655 -36.89 14.60 -10.41
C GLN A 655 -35.95 13.67 -11.21
N GLY A 656 -36.12 12.35 -11.12
CA GLY A 656 -35.48 11.37 -12.00
C GLY A 656 -36.36 10.85 -13.12
N GLN A 657 -37.66 11.08 -13.06
CA GLN A 657 -38.56 10.81 -14.19
C GLN A 657 -38.21 11.75 -15.34
N ASN A 658 -37.86 11.16 -16.48
CA ASN A 658 -37.64 11.86 -17.71
C ASN A 658 -38.78 12.86 -17.92
N ARG A 659 -38.52 14.16 -18.13
CA ARG A 659 -39.54 15.20 -18.41
C ARG A 659 -40.56 14.75 -19.41
N ARG A 660 -40.21 13.81 -20.29
CA ARG A 660 -41.07 13.13 -21.23
C ARG A 660 -42.15 12.30 -20.53
N SER A 661 -41.79 11.49 -19.51
CA SER A 661 -42.75 10.66 -18.74
C SER A 661 -43.65 11.52 -17.87
N GLN A 662 -43.10 12.56 -17.22
CA GLN A 662 -43.88 13.52 -16.44
C GLN A 662 -44.94 14.25 -17.31
N LEU A 663 -44.55 14.65 -18.53
CA LEU A 663 -45.49 15.27 -19.45
C LEU A 663 -46.57 14.28 -19.84
N LEU A 664 -46.23 13.02 -20.12
CA LEU A 664 -47.21 11.98 -20.48
C LEU A 664 -48.24 11.72 -19.35
N GLU A 665 -47.78 11.70 -18.09
CA GLU A 665 -48.68 11.53 -16.92
C GLU A 665 -49.65 12.70 -16.75
N LEU A 666 -49.17 13.94 -16.96
CA LEU A 666 -49.97 15.16 -16.83
C LEU A 666 -50.95 15.37 -17.97
N LEU A 667 -50.75 14.76 -19.12
CA LEU A 667 -51.68 14.87 -20.25
C LEU A 667 -52.99 14.18 -19.91
N PRO A 668 -54.16 14.75 -20.26
CA PRO A 668 -55.44 14.06 -20.17
C PRO A 668 -55.54 12.86 -21.12
N ASP A 669 -56.52 12.00 -20.95
CA ASP A 669 -56.76 10.84 -21.83
C ASP A 669 -57.01 11.24 -23.28
N GLU A 670 -57.69 12.36 -23.49
CA GLU A 670 -57.88 13.00 -24.80
C GLU A 670 -57.40 14.47 -24.72
N PHE A 671 -56.54 14.90 -25.63
CA PHE A 671 -55.98 16.25 -25.60
C PHE A 671 -55.52 16.76 -26.97
N GLY A 672 -55.48 18.10 -27.07
CA GLY A 672 -54.92 18.77 -28.24
C GLY A 672 -53.46 19.13 -28.11
N THR A 673 -52.79 19.39 -29.23
CA THR A 673 -51.38 19.83 -29.25
C THR A 673 -51.17 21.08 -28.40
N SER A 674 -52.11 22.02 -28.34
CA SER A 674 -52.05 23.22 -27.50
C SER A 674 -52.00 22.89 -26.02
N THR A 675 -52.85 21.95 -25.56
CA THR A 675 -52.88 21.49 -24.17
C THR A 675 -51.53 20.84 -23.78
N ALA A 676 -51.01 20.03 -24.68
CA ALA A 676 -49.69 19.42 -24.48
C ALA A 676 -48.58 20.49 -24.38
N GLN A 677 -48.62 21.53 -25.18
CA GLN A 677 -47.65 22.64 -25.13
C GLN A 677 -47.77 23.48 -23.84
N GLU A 678 -48.99 23.71 -23.37
CA GLU A 678 -49.24 24.43 -22.11
C GLU A 678 -48.76 23.67 -20.88
N LEU A 679 -49.02 22.38 -20.83
CA LEU A 679 -48.51 21.53 -19.74
C LEU A 679 -46.99 21.36 -19.79
N ALA A 680 -46.42 21.24 -20.98
CA ALA A 680 -44.99 21.17 -21.19
C ALA A 680 -44.26 22.48 -20.81
N ALA A 681 -44.91 23.64 -21.00
CA ALA A 681 -44.34 24.91 -20.56
C ALA A 681 -44.17 24.97 -19.04
N LYS A 682 -45.09 24.35 -18.26
CA LYS A 682 -44.95 24.22 -16.80
C LYS A 682 -43.75 23.34 -16.37
N LEU A 683 -43.31 22.43 -17.24
CA LEU A 683 -42.16 21.55 -17.06
C LEU A 683 -40.88 22.10 -17.71
N ASN A 684 -40.92 23.33 -18.23
CA ASN A 684 -39.82 23.95 -18.99
C ASN A 684 -39.40 23.09 -20.20
N ILE A 685 -40.32 22.50 -20.94
CA ILE A 685 -40.08 21.72 -22.15
C ILE A 685 -40.37 22.62 -23.39
N PRO A 686 -39.39 22.82 -24.29
CA PRO A 686 -39.59 23.62 -25.49
C PRO A 686 -40.63 23.03 -26.44
N ARG A 687 -41.43 23.89 -27.13
CA ARG A 687 -42.50 23.48 -28.08
C ARG A 687 -42.06 22.45 -29.10
N ARG A 688 -40.88 22.64 -29.69
CA ARG A 688 -40.32 21.71 -30.69
C ARG A 688 -40.02 20.32 -30.11
N THR A 689 -39.68 20.23 -28.81
CA THR A 689 -39.46 18.97 -28.10
C THR A 689 -40.80 18.27 -27.83
N VAL A 690 -41.89 19.01 -27.54
CA VAL A 690 -43.23 18.46 -27.37
C VAL A 690 -43.73 17.81 -28.66
N GLU A 691 -43.55 18.46 -29.80
CA GLU A 691 -43.94 17.91 -31.11
C GLU A 691 -43.18 16.61 -31.41
N ARG A 692 -41.92 16.54 -31.06
CA ARG A 692 -41.11 15.31 -31.17
C ARG A 692 -41.68 14.22 -30.25
N TYR A 693 -41.96 14.52 -29.01
CA TYR A 693 -42.49 13.54 -28.04
C TYR A 693 -43.88 12.99 -28.50
N LEU A 694 -44.75 13.83 -28.98
CA LEU A 694 -46.05 13.41 -29.50
C LEU A 694 -45.88 12.50 -30.74
N ALA A 695 -44.94 12.77 -31.60
CA ALA A 695 -44.65 11.92 -32.76
C ALA A 695 -44.06 10.56 -32.35
N GLU A 696 -43.16 10.56 -31.38
CA GLU A 696 -42.52 9.35 -30.83
C GLU A 696 -43.57 8.48 -30.10
N TRP A 697 -44.37 9.03 -29.19
CA TRP A 697 -45.44 8.31 -28.48
C TRP A 697 -46.52 7.72 -29.43
N ASN A 698 -46.81 8.43 -30.50
CA ASN A 698 -47.71 7.91 -31.52
C ASN A 698 -47.07 6.73 -32.29
N LYS A 699 -45.75 6.78 -32.53
CA LYS A 699 -45.00 5.69 -33.17
C LYS A 699 -44.82 4.47 -32.24
N GLU A 700 -44.66 4.72 -30.96
CA GLU A 700 -44.50 3.71 -29.91
C GLU A 700 -45.84 3.06 -29.50
N GLY A 701 -46.95 3.59 -29.99
CA GLY A 701 -48.30 3.09 -29.64
C GLY A 701 -48.81 3.53 -28.26
N THR A 702 -48.10 4.44 -27.59
CA THR A 702 -48.53 5.03 -26.30
C THR A 702 -49.67 6.02 -26.48
N LEU A 703 -49.67 6.74 -27.59
CA LEU A 703 -50.74 7.63 -28.00
C LEU A 703 -51.28 7.22 -29.38
N THR A 704 -52.59 7.47 -29.61
CA THR A 704 -53.18 7.38 -30.91
C THR A 704 -53.60 8.77 -31.39
N LYS A 705 -53.19 9.14 -32.60
CA LYS A 705 -53.59 10.40 -33.22
C LYS A 705 -54.99 10.24 -33.79
N VAL A 706 -56.00 10.88 -33.16
CA VAL A 706 -57.44 10.73 -33.49
C VAL A 706 -57.83 11.70 -34.63
N ALA A 707 -57.26 12.92 -34.63
CA ALA A 707 -57.48 13.94 -35.65
C ALA A 707 -56.25 14.84 -35.78
N PHE A 708 -56.27 15.81 -36.70
CA PHE A 708 -55.19 16.79 -36.84
C PHE A 708 -55.00 17.58 -35.54
N GLY A 709 -53.85 17.37 -34.87
CA GLY A 709 -53.51 18.00 -33.59
C GLY A 709 -54.28 17.45 -32.38
N GLN A 710 -54.98 16.32 -32.47
CA GLN A 710 -55.71 15.65 -31.40
C GLN A 710 -55.14 14.26 -31.16
N TYR A 711 -54.95 13.90 -29.89
CA TYR A 711 -54.36 12.66 -29.45
C TYR A 711 -55.19 12.03 -28.32
N SER A 712 -55.22 10.70 -28.26
CA SER A 712 -55.77 9.92 -27.15
C SER A 712 -54.73 8.99 -26.59
N LYS A 713 -54.70 8.84 -25.25
CA LYS A 713 -53.85 7.83 -24.56
C LYS A 713 -54.41 6.44 -24.80
N ASN A 714 -53.55 5.52 -25.13
CA ASN A 714 -53.89 4.12 -25.19
C ASN A 714 -53.75 3.53 -23.77
N ASN A 715 -54.85 3.18 -23.12
CA ASN A 715 -54.82 2.46 -21.85
C ASN A 715 -54.17 1.09 -22.08
N LEU A 716 -53.00 0.88 -21.57
CA LEU A 716 -52.40 -0.45 -21.38
C LEU A 716 -53.16 -1.13 -20.24
N THR A 717 -54.36 -1.69 -20.56
CA THR A 717 -54.99 -2.68 -19.69
C THR A 717 -54.32 -4.02 -19.94
N ASP A 718 -53.74 -4.55 -18.88
CA ASP A 718 -53.39 -5.93 -18.57
C ASP A 718 -53.31 -6.93 -19.74
N ASN A 719 -52.05 -7.36 -20.00
CA ASN A 719 -51.79 -8.76 -20.35
C ASN A 719 -50.48 -9.20 -19.69
#